data_3955d79055ab23075c0cc22641c4472a
#
_entry.id   3955d79055ab23075c0cc22641c4472a
#
_cell.length_a   1.000
_cell.length_b   1.000
_cell.length_c   1.000
_cell.angle_alpha   90.00
_cell.angle_beta   90.00
_cell.angle_gamma   90.00
#
_symmetry.space_group_name_H-M   'P 1'
#
loop_
_entity.id
_entity.type
_entity.pdbx_description
1 polymer ?
#
loop_
_entity_poly.entity_id
_entity_poly.type
_entity_poly.pdbx_seq_one_letter_code
_entity_poly.pdbx_strand_id
1 'polypeptide(L)'
;MRKVKYALGIYVIVLLQLISQTATGQVLQVTDLKTEHLDNPIGMDTPNPRFSWKVLSDQDGMNQKTFQLLVGTDSAQIAQGRGNVWSSGIIESDHVMSRYAGTPLLPCTRYYWAVNITDGTNRKVSSPVACFETGKMGLDAWHGNWISDHNDRNHFPAPYFRKSFSVDNPVKKARIYVAVAGLYQLHLNGKRLGDTMLDPVYTRFDRRNMYVTYDVTSLINSKENVIGVVLGNGWYNHQPLAVWNFDKANWRNRPAFCLDLHLTYEDGTEETIYTDYSWRTTDKGPWRKNNLYTGEFYDFNMQLEGWDKPGYDDSKWKGVKLRQAPSHQVSSQQMRPIRACQEYKPVKFTRLSDGTNMYDFGYNMAGVTRIRLKGAKGTTVKVQHGERLTKDGHLDLSNIDVYYLGNKETDPFQTDVLILSGKEDEFMARFSYKGFRHVQINASAPIEMDQESVVAYFVHSDVPKVGEIKSSNKLIESLMAASNQAYLSNLMGYPTDCPQREKNGWTGDGHLAIEAALYNFDGISIYEKWMNDHRDEQQPNGVLPDIIPTCGWGYGTDNGLDWTSTIAIIPWNLYLFYGDDEALRRCYPNIKRYVDYVGQISQNHLTTWGRGDWVPVTVGSNKELTSSVYYYVDTQILARAAQMFGYESDYEKYSRLAQDIRQAINDKYLDREKGIYASGTQTELSVPLYWGIVPDELKEKVAYNLNEKVVASGHHLDVGVLGCKALLNALSENGYAETAYKVAIQDTYPSWGWWVTNGATTLLENWKLDATRDISDNHMMFGEIGAWFYKGLGGLYPDSNHPGFKHIQLKPYFPKGLDSFHARHTSPYGDVVSEWTKKGKKIHYKVTIPSGSTATLVLPAGWSSKQGTTLELTSGCHEIVCKGM
;
A
#
# COMPACT_ATOMS: atom_id res chain seq x y z
N MET A 1 -8.41 -19.77 31.66
CA MET A 1 -8.67 -19.32 30.29
C MET A 1 -8.60 -20.42 29.20
N ARG A 2 -8.83 -21.69 29.52
CA ARG A 2 -8.82 -22.81 28.53
C ARG A 2 -10.21 -23.36 28.16
N LYS A 3 -11.31 -22.79 28.69
CA LYS A 3 -12.70 -23.28 28.44
C LYS A 3 -13.54 -22.41 27.50
N VAL A 4 -13.06 -21.24 27.06
CA VAL A 4 -13.84 -20.36 26.15
C VAL A 4 -13.51 -20.58 24.67
N LYS A 5 -12.36 -21.18 24.33
CA LYS A 5 -12.00 -21.46 22.92
C LYS A 5 -12.73 -22.68 22.29
N TYR A 6 -13.34 -23.56 23.09
CA TYR A 6 -14.09 -24.70 22.53
C TYR A 6 -15.58 -24.40 22.25
N ALA A 7 -16.12 -23.33 22.82
CA ALA A 7 -17.52 -22.95 22.57
C ALA A 7 -17.73 -22.20 21.25
N LEU A 8 -16.74 -21.40 20.79
CA LEU A 8 -16.85 -20.68 19.50
C LEU A 8 -16.64 -21.60 18.28
N GLY A 9 -15.79 -22.63 18.41
CA GLY A 9 -15.56 -23.59 17.33
C GLY A 9 -16.76 -24.51 17.04
N ILE A 10 -17.57 -24.82 18.05
CA ILE A 10 -18.75 -25.68 17.90
C ILE A 10 -19.94 -24.90 17.35
N TYR A 11 -20.08 -23.60 17.64
CA TYR A 11 -21.14 -22.78 17.08
C TYR A 11 -20.96 -22.48 15.57
N VAL A 12 -19.73 -22.35 15.09
CA VAL A 12 -19.46 -22.16 13.65
C VAL A 12 -19.66 -23.47 12.87
N ILE A 13 -19.33 -24.63 13.45
CA ILE A 13 -19.53 -25.94 12.81
C ILE A 13 -21.01 -26.34 12.85
N VAL A 14 -21.76 -26.00 13.90
CA VAL A 14 -23.21 -26.24 13.97
C VAL A 14 -24.01 -25.28 13.07
N LEU A 15 -23.56 -24.04 12.87
CA LEU A 15 -24.19 -23.15 11.87
C LEU A 15 -23.91 -23.61 10.43
N LEU A 16 -22.74 -24.21 10.15
CA LEU A 16 -22.42 -24.79 8.83
C LEU A 16 -23.14 -26.14 8.58
N GLN A 17 -23.56 -26.87 9.62
CA GLN A 17 -24.32 -28.11 9.47
C GLN A 17 -25.86 -27.91 9.47
N LEU A 18 -26.38 -26.78 9.92
CA LEU A 18 -27.79 -26.42 9.84
C LEU A 18 -28.19 -25.76 8.51
N ILE A 19 -27.24 -25.44 7.64
CA ILE A 19 -27.49 -24.93 6.26
C ILE A 19 -27.58 -26.08 5.25
N SER A 20 -27.41 -27.35 5.64
CA SER A 20 -27.33 -28.49 4.70
C SER A 20 -28.64 -29.25 4.49
N GLN A 21 -29.78 -28.72 4.87
CA GLN A 21 -31.09 -29.29 4.47
C GLN A 21 -32.16 -28.21 4.39
N THR A 22 -32.24 -27.51 3.25
CA THR A 22 -33.52 -27.12 2.60
C THR A 22 -33.25 -26.34 1.31
N ALA A 23 -33.92 -26.77 0.26
CA ALA A 23 -34.14 -26.13 -1.03
C ALA A 23 -32.94 -26.06 -1.98
N THR A 24 -33.05 -26.83 -3.04
CA THR A 24 -32.38 -26.67 -4.34
C THR A 24 -32.79 -25.34 -5.04
N GLY A 25 -32.63 -24.22 -4.38
CA GLY A 25 -32.76 -22.88 -4.98
C GLY A 25 -31.40 -22.39 -5.44
N GLN A 26 -31.30 -22.01 -6.68
CA GLN A 26 -30.07 -21.40 -7.21
C GLN A 26 -29.66 -20.20 -6.36
N VAL A 27 -28.40 -20.18 -5.90
CA VAL A 27 -27.85 -19.09 -5.09
C VAL A 27 -27.73 -17.84 -5.94
N LEU A 28 -28.29 -16.72 -5.49
CA LEU A 28 -28.06 -15.38 -6.00
C LEU A 28 -27.98 -14.44 -4.78
N GLN A 29 -26.82 -13.85 -4.54
CA GLN A 29 -26.58 -13.00 -3.38
C GLN A 29 -25.77 -11.78 -3.76
N VAL A 30 -26.01 -10.67 -3.05
CA VAL A 30 -25.18 -9.46 -3.12
C VAL A 30 -24.39 -9.36 -1.82
N THR A 31 -23.09 -9.24 -1.94
CA THR A 31 -22.14 -9.26 -0.81
C THR A 31 -21.05 -8.20 -0.96
N ASP A 32 -20.14 -8.14 -0.01
CA ASP A 32 -18.93 -7.26 -0.04
C ASP A 32 -19.26 -5.81 -0.38
N LEU A 33 -20.24 -5.23 0.35
CA LEU A 33 -20.66 -3.85 0.18
C LEU A 33 -19.58 -2.91 0.71
N LYS A 34 -19.07 -2.04 -0.13
CA LYS A 34 -18.06 -1.04 0.27
C LYS A 34 -18.47 0.37 -0.11
N THR A 35 -18.06 1.31 0.71
CA THR A 35 -18.14 2.74 0.44
C THR A 35 -16.72 3.28 0.34
N GLU A 36 -16.34 3.89 -0.80
CA GLU A 36 -14.97 4.34 -1.07
C GLU A 36 -13.94 3.21 -0.85
N HIS A 37 -14.25 1.98 -1.31
CA HIS A 37 -13.45 0.76 -1.16
C HIS A 37 -13.19 0.32 0.30
N LEU A 38 -13.91 0.90 1.27
CA LEU A 38 -13.79 0.61 2.70
C LEU A 38 -15.05 -0.02 3.27
N ASP A 39 -14.88 -0.81 4.34
CA ASP A 39 -16.00 -1.49 5.02
C ASP A 39 -16.61 -0.57 6.07
N ASN A 40 -17.85 -0.11 5.85
CA ASN A 40 -18.58 0.77 6.77
C ASN A 40 -17.74 1.91 7.36
N PRO A 41 -17.08 2.72 6.53
CA PRO A 41 -16.15 3.75 7.01
C PRO A 41 -16.83 4.83 7.81
N ILE A 42 -16.10 5.41 8.78
CA ILE A 42 -16.52 6.56 9.57
C ILE A 42 -15.62 7.75 9.32
N GLY A 43 -16.19 8.94 9.35
CA GLY A 43 -15.45 10.19 9.20
C GLY A 43 -15.02 10.49 7.77
N MET A 44 -15.81 10.15 6.76
CA MET A 44 -15.49 10.39 5.35
C MET A 44 -15.75 11.83 4.91
N ASP A 45 -14.85 12.39 4.10
CA ASP A 45 -15.02 13.73 3.52
C ASP A 45 -15.46 13.72 2.04
N THR A 46 -15.71 12.55 1.47
CA THR A 46 -16.11 12.42 0.06
C THR A 46 -17.57 12.84 -0.12
N PRO A 47 -17.88 13.93 -0.87
CA PRO A 47 -19.26 14.42 -1.03
C PRO A 47 -20.13 13.49 -1.89
N ASN A 48 -19.55 12.79 -2.82
CA ASN A 48 -20.22 11.87 -3.76
C ASN A 48 -19.57 10.49 -3.69
N PRO A 49 -19.77 9.73 -2.57
CA PRO A 49 -19.07 8.47 -2.36
C PRO A 49 -19.44 7.43 -3.41
N ARG A 50 -18.46 6.59 -3.73
CA ARG A 50 -18.61 5.39 -4.56
C ARG A 50 -19.13 4.25 -3.69
N PHE A 51 -20.16 3.56 -4.19
CA PHE A 51 -20.67 2.32 -3.62
C PHE A 51 -20.29 1.17 -4.53
N SER A 52 -19.77 0.09 -3.98
CA SER A 52 -19.45 -1.12 -4.72
C SER A 52 -19.99 -2.35 -3.99
N TRP A 53 -20.24 -3.41 -4.77
CA TRP A 53 -20.76 -4.68 -4.27
C TRP A 53 -20.27 -5.84 -5.14
N LYS A 54 -20.37 -7.07 -4.63
CA LYS A 54 -20.16 -8.28 -5.42
C LYS A 54 -21.45 -9.07 -5.58
N VAL A 55 -21.58 -9.73 -6.71
CA VAL A 55 -22.71 -10.63 -6.98
C VAL A 55 -22.21 -12.06 -7.03
N LEU A 56 -22.73 -12.90 -6.14
CA LEU A 56 -22.40 -14.32 -6.09
C LEU A 56 -23.58 -15.13 -6.68
N SER A 57 -23.26 -16.05 -7.58
CA SER A 57 -24.22 -17.00 -8.15
C SER A 57 -23.55 -18.33 -8.42
N ASP A 58 -24.30 -19.39 -8.23
CA ASP A 58 -23.93 -20.75 -8.65
C ASP A 58 -24.37 -21.09 -10.09
N GLN A 59 -24.98 -20.14 -10.78
CA GLN A 59 -25.42 -20.28 -12.16
C GLN A 59 -24.36 -19.77 -13.15
N ASP A 60 -23.95 -20.63 -14.07
CA ASP A 60 -23.07 -20.25 -15.18
C ASP A 60 -23.74 -19.21 -16.09
N GLY A 61 -22.94 -18.28 -16.62
CA GLY A 61 -23.42 -17.19 -17.47
C GLY A 61 -24.25 -16.13 -16.77
N MET A 62 -24.28 -16.13 -15.42
CA MET A 62 -25.03 -15.14 -14.65
C MET A 62 -24.43 -13.74 -14.83
N ASN A 63 -25.29 -12.76 -15.11
CA ASN A 63 -24.97 -11.35 -15.14
C ASN A 63 -26.06 -10.51 -14.46
N GLN A 64 -25.65 -9.39 -13.88
CA GLN A 64 -26.56 -8.34 -13.42
C GLN A 64 -27.12 -7.61 -14.64
N LYS A 65 -28.43 -7.34 -14.65
CA LYS A 65 -29.11 -6.57 -15.69
C LYS A 65 -29.38 -5.14 -15.24
N THR A 66 -29.88 -4.99 -14.02
CA THR A 66 -30.18 -3.68 -13.43
C THR A 66 -29.74 -3.62 -11.99
N PHE A 67 -29.53 -2.41 -11.50
CA PHE A 67 -29.42 -2.15 -10.08
C PHE A 67 -30.21 -0.90 -9.65
N GLN A 68 -30.49 -0.80 -8.33
CA GLN A 68 -31.04 0.39 -7.69
C GLN A 68 -30.32 0.60 -6.37
N LEU A 69 -29.68 1.74 -6.18
CA LEU A 69 -29.11 2.16 -4.90
C LEU A 69 -30.13 2.93 -4.08
N LEU A 70 -30.14 2.66 -2.78
CA LEU A 70 -30.97 3.34 -1.80
C LEU A 70 -30.04 3.88 -0.70
N VAL A 71 -30.17 5.16 -0.35
CA VAL A 71 -29.42 5.81 0.73
C VAL A 71 -30.39 6.51 1.67
N GLY A 72 -30.16 6.40 2.98
CA GLY A 72 -31.00 7.01 3.99
C GLY A 72 -30.31 7.12 5.35
N THR A 73 -31.01 7.76 6.28
CA THR A 73 -30.56 7.93 7.67
C THR A 73 -31.15 6.92 8.64
N ASP A 74 -32.03 6.05 8.16
CA ASP A 74 -32.71 5.01 8.94
C ASP A 74 -32.51 3.64 8.31
N SER A 75 -31.78 2.76 9.02
CA SER A 75 -31.45 1.41 8.54
C SER A 75 -32.69 0.52 8.33
N ALA A 76 -33.76 0.70 9.14
CA ALA A 76 -34.97 -0.08 9.01
C ALA A 76 -35.77 0.30 7.75
N GLN A 77 -35.77 1.58 7.37
CA GLN A 77 -36.38 2.03 6.13
C GLN A 77 -35.59 1.51 4.91
N ILE A 78 -34.24 1.57 4.96
CA ILE A 78 -33.40 1.01 3.90
C ILE A 78 -33.67 -0.50 3.72
N ALA A 79 -33.73 -1.26 4.84
CA ALA A 79 -34.05 -2.70 4.79
C ALA A 79 -35.45 -3.00 4.20
N GLN A 80 -36.38 -2.03 4.30
CA GLN A 80 -37.70 -2.11 3.68
C GLN A 80 -37.75 -1.60 2.23
N GLY A 81 -36.58 -1.28 1.63
CA GLY A 81 -36.50 -0.79 0.25
C GLY A 81 -36.83 0.70 0.07
N ARG A 82 -36.75 1.51 1.13
CA ARG A 82 -37.04 2.95 1.12
C ARG A 82 -35.82 3.79 1.46
N GLY A 83 -35.32 4.55 0.49
CA GLY A 83 -34.24 5.52 0.68
C GLY A 83 -34.81 6.92 0.94
N ASN A 84 -34.76 7.42 2.18
CA ASN A 84 -35.27 8.74 2.53
C ASN A 84 -34.33 9.90 2.18
N VAL A 85 -33.09 9.62 1.76
CA VAL A 85 -32.12 10.63 1.32
C VAL A 85 -31.97 10.61 -0.20
N TRP A 86 -31.78 9.41 -0.77
CA TRP A 86 -31.62 9.26 -2.20
C TRP A 86 -31.98 7.86 -2.69
N SER A 87 -32.47 7.80 -3.91
CA SER A 87 -32.59 6.57 -4.70
C SER A 87 -32.08 6.85 -6.11
N SER A 88 -31.23 5.98 -6.63
CA SER A 88 -30.75 6.08 -8.02
C SER A 88 -31.83 5.86 -9.06
N GLY A 89 -33.04 5.41 -8.65
CA GLY A 89 -33.94 4.73 -9.57
C GLY A 89 -33.35 3.40 -10.06
N ILE A 90 -34.07 2.73 -10.95
CA ILE A 90 -33.58 1.50 -11.61
C ILE A 90 -32.66 1.94 -12.75
N ILE A 91 -31.40 1.50 -12.68
CA ILE A 91 -30.37 1.75 -13.70
C ILE A 91 -30.11 0.43 -14.43
N GLU A 92 -30.24 0.46 -15.77
CA GLU A 92 -29.87 -0.67 -16.62
C GLU A 92 -28.36 -0.68 -16.79
N SER A 93 -27.68 -1.56 -16.04
CA SER A 93 -26.22 -1.72 -16.04
C SER A 93 -25.81 -3.02 -15.35
N ASP A 94 -24.73 -3.59 -15.83
CA ASP A 94 -24.06 -4.77 -15.26
C ASP A 94 -22.78 -4.41 -14.46
N HIS A 95 -22.53 -3.11 -14.25
CA HIS A 95 -21.45 -2.65 -13.37
C HIS A 95 -21.79 -2.87 -11.90
N VAL A 96 -20.80 -3.22 -11.10
CA VAL A 96 -20.93 -3.49 -9.66
C VAL A 96 -20.42 -2.31 -8.82
N MET A 97 -20.38 -1.13 -9.40
CA MET A 97 -20.01 0.12 -8.73
C MET A 97 -20.81 1.28 -9.29
N SER A 98 -21.19 2.21 -8.41
CA SER A 98 -21.84 3.46 -8.79
C SER A 98 -21.59 4.57 -7.78
N ARG A 99 -21.76 5.82 -8.21
CA ARG A 99 -21.54 7.02 -7.38
C ARG A 99 -22.85 7.54 -6.80
N TYR A 100 -22.76 8.08 -5.59
CA TYR A 100 -23.84 8.88 -5.03
C TYR A 100 -24.08 10.13 -5.89
N ALA A 101 -25.33 10.38 -6.24
CA ALA A 101 -25.76 11.54 -7.02
C ALA A 101 -27.01 12.20 -6.41
N GLY A 102 -27.19 12.07 -5.09
CA GLY A 102 -28.32 12.67 -4.37
C GLY A 102 -28.04 14.10 -3.89
N THR A 103 -28.85 14.53 -2.94
CA THR A 103 -28.64 15.82 -2.25
C THR A 103 -27.32 15.84 -1.49
N PRO A 104 -26.65 17.00 -1.29
CA PRO A 104 -25.42 17.09 -0.54
C PRO A 104 -25.52 16.39 0.82
N LEU A 105 -24.53 15.55 1.13
CA LEU A 105 -24.44 14.86 2.41
C LEU A 105 -24.09 15.85 3.53
N LEU A 106 -24.71 15.69 4.68
CA LEU A 106 -24.44 16.54 5.85
C LEU A 106 -23.17 16.08 6.58
N PRO A 107 -22.38 16.98 7.18
CA PRO A 107 -21.23 16.62 8.02
C PRO A 107 -21.63 15.76 9.23
N CYS A 108 -20.68 14.96 9.74
CA CYS A 108 -20.79 14.19 10.98
C CYS A 108 -22.05 13.29 11.06
N THR A 109 -22.60 12.90 9.92
CA THR A 109 -23.89 12.21 9.79
C THR A 109 -23.70 10.77 9.36
N ARG A 110 -24.42 9.84 10.00
CA ARG A 110 -24.47 8.42 9.63
C ARG A 110 -25.53 8.18 8.57
N TYR A 111 -25.13 7.50 7.52
CA TYR A 111 -25.99 7.05 6.44
C TYR A 111 -25.97 5.52 6.33
N TYR A 112 -27.06 4.98 5.86
CA TYR A 112 -27.26 3.57 5.56
C TYR A 112 -27.59 3.44 4.09
N TRP A 113 -27.15 2.33 3.48
CA TRP A 113 -27.44 2.08 2.08
C TRP A 113 -27.59 0.59 1.77
N ALA A 114 -28.28 0.33 0.69
CA ALA A 114 -28.42 -1.01 0.11
C ALA A 114 -28.53 -0.91 -1.40
N VAL A 115 -28.25 -2.02 -2.07
CA VAL A 115 -28.46 -2.19 -3.52
C VAL A 115 -29.43 -3.33 -3.78
N ASN A 116 -30.43 -3.05 -4.62
CA ASN A 116 -31.33 -4.04 -5.20
C ASN A 116 -30.84 -4.35 -6.62
N ILE A 117 -30.63 -5.60 -6.95
CA ILE A 117 -30.25 -5.99 -8.32
C ILE A 117 -31.33 -6.86 -8.94
N THR A 118 -31.37 -6.85 -10.29
CA THR A 118 -32.13 -7.81 -11.09
C THR A 118 -31.14 -8.48 -12.04
N ASP A 119 -31.17 -9.81 -12.10
CA ASP A 119 -30.33 -10.58 -13.02
C ASP A 119 -30.92 -10.70 -14.43
N GLY A 120 -30.16 -11.29 -15.36
CA GLY A 120 -30.59 -11.52 -16.74
C GLY A 120 -31.85 -12.41 -16.88
N THR A 121 -32.24 -13.15 -15.82
CA THR A 121 -33.46 -13.97 -15.77
C THR A 121 -34.63 -13.26 -15.08
N ASN A 122 -34.47 -11.96 -14.73
CA ASN A 122 -35.39 -11.13 -13.97
C ASN A 122 -35.62 -11.55 -12.50
N ARG A 123 -34.73 -12.35 -11.90
CA ARG A 123 -34.72 -12.56 -10.44
C ARG A 123 -34.24 -11.30 -9.75
N LYS A 124 -34.87 -10.96 -8.63
CA LYS A 124 -34.52 -9.79 -7.83
C LYS A 124 -33.91 -10.23 -6.51
N VAL A 125 -32.85 -9.54 -6.09
CA VAL A 125 -32.26 -9.73 -4.77
C VAL A 125 -31.81 -8.37 -4.21
N SER A 126 -31.99 -8.20 -2.90
CA SER A 126 -31.52 -7.04 -2.15
C SER A 126 -30.27 -7.40 -1.35
N SER A 127 -29.32 -6.49 -1.26
CA SER A 127 -28.16 -6.64 -0.41
C SER A 127 -28.57 -6.55 1.08
N PRO A 128 -27.70 -6.98 2.01
CA PRO A 128 -27.72 -6.47 3.38
C PRO A 128 -27.61 -4.95 3.41
N VAL A 129 -27.96 -4.33 4.55
CA VAL A 129 -27.77 -2.89 4.76
C VAL A 129 -26.34 -2.64 5.20
N ALA A 130 -25.62 -1.80 4.48
CA ALA A 130 -24.32 -1.26 4.87
C ALA A 130 -24.49 0.17 5.39
N CYS A 131 -23.42 0.72 5.98
CA CYS A 131 -23.42 2.10 6.45
C CYS A 131 -22.12 2.82 6.13
N PHE A 132 -22.17 4.13 6.18
CA PHE A 132 -21.01 5.01 6.24
C PHE A 132 -21.33 6.23 7.10
N GLU A 133 -20.29 6.91 7.56
CA GLU A 133 -20.49 8.15 8.33
C GLU A 133 -19.60 9.24 7.72
N THR A 134 -20.19 10.39 7.42
CA THR A 134 -19.44 11.55 6.96
C THR A 134 -18.57 12.13 8.06
N GLY A 135 -17.44 12.72 7.67
CA GLY A 135 -16.55 13.45 8.56
C GLY A 135 -16.91 14.93 8.66
N LYS A 136 -15.88 15.76 8.79
CA LYS A 136 -16.04 17.20 8.92
C LYS A 136 -16.48 17.87 7.61
N MET A 137 -16.22 17.28 6.47
CA MET A 137 -16.60 17.79 5.15
C MET A 137 -16.08 19.21 4.83
N GLY A 138 -15.15 19.73 5.62
CA GLY A 138 -14.55 21.05 5.45
C GLY A 138 -14.06 21.68 6.76
N LEU A 139 -13.39 22.82 6.66
CA LEU A 139 -12.79 23.50 7.81
C LEU A 139 -13.83 24.16 8.72
N ASP A 140 -14.94 24.63 8.19
CA ASP A 140 -15.99 25.36 8.94
C ASP A 140 -16.67 24.48 10.00
N ALA A 141 -16.55 23.16 9.89
CA ALA A 141 -17.12 22.23 10.86
C ALA A 141 -16.23 22.00 12.10
N TRP A 142 -15.02 22.56 12.15
CA TRP A 142 -14.13 22.47 13.30
C TRP A 142 -14.39 23.57 14.32
N HIS A 143 -14.49 23.17 15.61
CA HIS A 143 -14.61 24.07 16.76
C HIS A 143 -13.24 24.28 17.43
N GLY A 144 -12.40 23.25 17.42
CA GLY A 144 -11.11 23.22 18.07
C GLY A 144 -10.06 24.10 17.42
N ASN A 145 -9.16 24.62 18.23
CA ASN A 145 -7.95 25.27 17.78
C ASN A 145 -6.79 24.28 17.74
N TRP A 146 -5.79 24.52 16.88
CA TRP A 146 -4.53 23.81 16.95
C TRP A 146 -3.79 24.19 18.24
N ILE A 147 -3.42 23.20 19.04
CA ILE A 147 -2.70 23.40 20.32
C ILE A 147 -1.41 22.59 20.35
N SER A 148 -0.44 23.10 21.13
CA SER A 148 0.85 22.47 21.42
C SER A 148 1.32 22.88 22.83
N ASP A 149 2.49 22.38 23.26
CA ASP A 149 3.18 22.90 24.44
C ASP A 149 3.94 24.22 24.11
N HIS A 150 4.62 24.78 25.12
CA HIS A 150 5.37 26.04 25.00
C HIS A 150 6.79 25.86 24.46
N ASN A 151 7.26 24.63 24.26
CA ASN A 151 8.59 24.34 23.79
C ASN A 151 8.75 24.58 22.26
N ASP A 152 9.97 24.68 21.80
CA ASP A 152 10.30 24.79 20.39
C ASP A 152 10.47 23.41 19.72
N ARG A 153 10.70 23.44 18.41
CA ARG A 153 10.84 22.25 17.59
C ARG A 153 12.08 21.39 17.91
N ASN A 154 13.05 21.90 18.66
CA ASN A 154 14.28 21.17 19.00
C ASN A 154 14.20 20.50 20.38
N HIS A 155 13.13 20.75 21.14
CA HIS A 155 12.91 20.11 22.42
C HIS A 155 12.55 18.63 22.23
N PHE A 156 13.30 17.71 22.85
CA PHE A 156 13.17 16.28 22.61
C PHE A 156 11.96 15.62 23.28
N PRO A 157 11.67 15.87 24.59
CA PRO A 157 10.61 15.17 25.29
C PRO A 157 9.24 15.33 24.64
N ALA A 158 8.50 14.21 24.52
CA ALA A 158 7.15 14.21 23.97
C ALA A 158 6.19 15.01 24.85
N PRO A 159 5.33 15.87 24.28
CA PRO A 159 4.32 16.60 25.05
C PRO A 159 3.10 15.71 25.31
N TYR A 160 2.62 15.75 26.55
CA TYR A 160 1.39 15.14 27.02
C TYR A 160 0.33 16.22 27.20
N PHE A 161 -0.90 15.90 26.85
CA PHE A 161 -2.04 16.79 26.96
C PHE A 161 -3.20 16.07 27.63
N ARG A 162 -3.97 16.79 28.44
CA ARG A 162 -5.22 16.26 28.99
C ARG A 162 -6.30 17.32 29.11
N LYS A 163 -7.54 16.87 29.05
CA LYS A 163 -8.75 17.66 29.26
C LYS A 163 -9.73 16.82 30.07
N SER A 164 -10.12 17.31 31.24
CA SER A 164 -11.26 16.78 31.99
C SER A 164 -12.56 17.48 31.56
N PHE A 165 -13.64 16.74 31.47
CA PHE A 165 -14.99 17.25 31.18
C PHE A 165 -16.05 16.38 31.85
N SER A 166 -17.24 16.94 32.03
CA SER A 166 -18.38 16.24 32.64
C SER A 166 -19.45 15.98 31.61
N VAL A 167 -20.16 14.86 31.76
CA VAL A 167 -21.32 14.49 30.97
C VAL A 167 -22.47 14.12 31.94
N ASP A 168 -23.51 14.90 31.93
CA ASP A 168 -24.63 14.73 32.87
C ASP A 168 -25.82 13.97 32.24
N ASN A 169 -25.99 14.07 30.92
CA ASN A 169 -27.08 13.42 30.19
C ASN A 169 -26.62 12.09 29.53
N PRO A 170 -27.54 11.13 29.36
CA PRO A 170 -27.25 9.90 28.64
C PRO A 170 -26.81 10.18 27.18
N VAL A 171 -25.65 9.61 26.78
CA VAL A 171 -25.08 9.83 25.45
C VAL A 171 -25.60 8.76 24.48
N LYS A 172 -26.21 9.20 23.40
CA LYS A 172 -26.66 8.39 22.27
C LYS A 172 -25.52 8.10 21.27
N LYS A 173 -24.69 9.10 21.02
CA LYS A 173 -23.59 9.02 20.04
C LYS A 173 -22.43 9.92 20.48
N ALA A 174 -21.20 9.40 20.40
CA ALA A 174 -19.97 10.18 20.64
C ALA A 174 -18.92 9.89 19.57
N ARG A 175 -18.35 10.95 18.98
CA ARG A 175 -17.29 10.87 17.95
C ARG A 175 -16.16 11.82 18.25
N ILE A 176 -14.93 11.29 18.24
CA ILE A 176 -13.72 12.13 18.26
C ILE A 176 -13.20 12.26 16.84
N TYR A 177 -12.95 13.50 16.43
CA TYR A 177 -12.22 13.88 15.23
C TYR A 177 -10.90 14.50 15.68
N VAL A 178 -9.77 13.93 15.29
CA VAL A 178 -8.45 14.40 15.71
C VAL A 178 -7.52 14.59 14.53
N ALA A 179 -7.14 15.83 14.25
CA ALA A 179 -6.15 16.23 13.26
C ALA A 179 -4.81 16.46 13.94
N VAL A 180 -3.73 15.91 13.40
CA VAL A 180 -2.41 16.00 14.03
C VAL A 180 -1.34 16.34 13.00
N ALA A 181 -0.44 17.23 13.36
CA ALA A 181 0.82 17.45 12.72
C ALA A 181 1.92 16.79 13.59
N GLY A 182 2.38 15.67 13.15
CA GLY A 182 3.20 14.71 13.87
C GLY A 182 2.51 13.35 13.96
N LEU A 183 2.79 12.60 15.02
CA LEU A 183 2.14 11.34 15.37
C LEU A 183 1.45 11.50 16.73
N TYR A 184 0.52 10.61 17.08
CA TYR A 184 -0.16 10.70 18.37
C TYR A 184 -0.53 9.33 18.96
N GLN A 185 -0.78 9.35 20.26
CA GLN A 185 -1.60 8.38 20.97
C GLN A 185 -2.76 9.12 21.63
N LEU A 186 -3.97 8.62 21.42
CA LEU A 186 -5.19 9.18 21.99
C LEU A 186 -5.76 8.23 23.02
N HIS A 187 -6.13 8.77 24.18
CA HIS A 187 -6.68 8.06 25.30
C HIS A 187 -8.02 8.68 25.74
N LEU A 188 -8.92 7.83 26.19
CA LEU A 188 -10.17 8.25 26.84
C LEU A 188 -10.39 7.39 28.08
N ASN A 189 -10.51 8.04 29.26
CA ASN A 189 -10.78 7.40 30.55
C ASN A 189 -9.82 6.25 30.90
N GLY A 190 -8.52 6.44 30.63
CA GLY A 190 -7.48 5.47 30.91
C GLY A 190 -7.33 4.36 29.86
N LYS A 191 -8.03 4.46 28.73
CA LYS A 191 -7.98 3.49 27.64
C LYS A 191 -7.42 4.14 26.38
N ARG A 192 -6.36 3.58 25.82
CA ARG A 192 -5.87 3.99 24.50
C ARG A 192 -6.93 3.65 23.43
N LEU A 193 -7.18 4.57 22.51
CA LEU A 193 -8.12 4.40 21.41
C LEU A 193 -7.44 3.78 20.20
N GLY A 194 -8.16 2.85 19.58
CA GLY A 194 -7.71 2.18 18.35
C GLY A 194 -6.53 1.22 18.56
N ASP A 195 -6.22 0.49 17.51
CA ASP A 195 -5.10 -0.47 17.40
C ASP A 195 -4.08 -0.05 16.31
N THR A 196 -4.32 1.12 15.70
CA THR A 196 -3.50 1.68 14.65
C THR A 196 -2.15 2.18 15.16
N MET A 197 -1.20 2.28 14.26
CA MET A 197 0.14 2.79 14.49
C MET A 197 0.45 3.92 13.52
N LEU A 198 1.34 4.84 13.94
CA LEU A 198 1.89 5.90 13.10
C LEU A 198 0.82 6.81 12.45
N ASP A 199 -0.31 7.00 13.13
CA ASP A 199 -1.35 7.93 12.70
C ASP A 199 -1.03 9.37 13.09
N PRO A 200 -1.51 10.34 12.27
CA PRO A 200 -1.98 10.17 10.90
C PRO A 200 -0.82 9.90 9.95
N VAL A 201 -1.14 9.29 8.80
CA VAL A 201 -0.12 8.97 7.80
C VAL A 201 0.52 10.24 7.25
N TYR A 202 1.77 10.08 6.77
CA TYR A 202 2.58 11.18 6.27
C TYR A 202 1.95 11.85 5.04
N THR A 203 1.93 13.18 5.06
CA THR A 203 1.57 14.07 3.96
C THR A 203 2.56 15.23 3.90
N ARG A 204 2.51 16.04 2.86
CA ARG A 204 3.18 17.33 2.86
C ARG A 204 2.43 18.31 3.77
N PHE A 205 2.93 18.47 5.00
CA PHE A 205 2.18 19.13 6.09
C PHE A 205 1.82 20.60 5.84
N ASP A 206 2.58 21.33 5.02
CA ASP A 206 2.25 22.71 4.62
C ASP A 206 1.16 22.78 3.52
N ARG A 207 0.77 21.63 2.98
CA ARG A 207 -0.30 21.52 1.97
C ARG A 207 -1.54 20.83 2.53
N ARG A 208 -1.35 19.72 3.26
CA ARG A 208 -2.43 18.87 3.75
C ARG A 208 -2.10 18.28 5.11
N ASN A 209 -3.07 18.32 6.02
CA ASN A 209 -3.04 17.56 7.26
C ASN A 209 -4.22 16.60 7.30
N MET A 210 -4.02 15.43 7.89
CA MET A 210 -5.08 14.43 8.00
C MET A 210 -5.64 14.38 9.40
N TYR A 211 -6.92 14.00 9.49
CA TYR A 211 -7.58 13.67 10.74
C TYR A 211 -8.12 12.24 10.72
N VAL A 212 -8.21 11.65 11.91
CA VAL A 212 -8.78 10.33 12.15
C VAL A 212 -10.04 10.47 13.00
N THR A 213 -11.02 9.61 12.75
CA THR A 213 -12.31 9.60 13.46
C THR A 213 -12.44 8.34 14.30
N TYR A 214 -12.90 8.50 15.57
CA TYR A 214 -13.16 7.40 16.50
C TYR A 214 -14.60 7.39 16.97
N ASP A 215 -15.23 6.21 16.97
CA ASP A 215 -16.47 5.98 17.72
C ASP A 215 -16.12 5.69 19.19
N VAL A 216 -16.47 6.59 20.07
CA VAL A 216 -16.19 6.50 21.50
C VAL A 216 -17.46 6.43 22.35
N THR A 217 -18.59 6.18 21.73
CA THR A 217 -19.92 6.18 22.40
C THR A 217 -19.94 5.29 23.64
N SER A 218 -19.40 4.07 23.56
CA SER A 218 -19.39 3.12 24.69
C SER A 218 -18.31 3.41 25.74
N LEU A 219 -17.46 4.44 25.53
CA LEU A 219 -16.36 4.79 26.42
C LEU A 219 -16.62 6.05 27.25
N ILE A 220 -17.72 6.75 26.98
CA ILE A 220 -18.14 7.93 27.76
C ILE A 220 -18.75 7.49 29.08
N ASN A 221 -18.21 8.00 30.19
CA ASN A 221 -18.78 7.81 31.51
C ASN A 221 -19.87 8.82 31.81
N SER A 222 -20.88 8.42 32.61
CA SER A 222 -21.77 9.38 33.22
C SER A 222 -21.02 10.16 34.32
N LYS A 223 -20.80 11.43 34.19
CA LYS A 223 -20.07 12.40 35.01
C LYS A 223 -18.68 12.69 34.48
N GLU A 224 -17.64 12.28 35.17
CA GLU A 224 -16.26 12.71 34.82
C GLU A 224 -15.65 11.86 33.70
N ASN A 225 -15.05 12.54 32.75
CA ASN A 225 -14.30 11.98 31.64
C ASN A 225 -12.99 12.72 31.43
N VAL A 226 -12.01 12.02 30.85
CA VAL A 226 -10.70 12.60 30.53
C VAL A 226 -10.27 12.17 29.14
N ILE A 227 -9.93 13.12 28.30
CA ILE A 227 -9.21 12.90 27.05
C ILE A 227 -7.72 13.12 27.34
N GLY A 228 -6.88 12.17 26.98
CA GLY A 228 -5.43 12.26 27.03
C GLY A 228 -4.80 12.13 25.64
N VAL A 229 -3.80 12.97 25.33
CA VAL A 229 -3.05 12.91 24.07
C VAL A 229 -1.57 12.96 24.33
N VAL A 230 -0.80 12.09 23.69
CA VAL A 230 0.67 12.18 23.60
C VAL A 230 1.06 12.38 22.17
N LEU A 231 1.93 13.35 21.87
CA LEU A 231 2.38 13.59 20.51
C LEU A 231 3.79 13.08 20.28
N GLY A 232 3.99 12.43 19.13
CA GLY A 232 5.27 12.05 18.56
C GLY A 232 5.69 12.97 17.41
N ASN A 233 6.97 12.99 17.12
CA ASN A 233 7.56 13.88 16.11
C ASN A 233 7.15 13.51 14.67
N GLY A 234 7.20 12.21 14.32
CA GLY A 234 6.98 11.74 12.96
C GLY A 234 7.84 12.47 11.92
N TRP A 235 7.32 12.61 10.70
CA TRP A 235 7.94 13.41 9.64
C TRP A 235 7.75 14.92 9.84
N TYR A 236 6.73 15.34 10.62
CA TYR A 236 6.46 16.77 10.84
C TYR A 236 7.59 17.46 11.60
N ASN A 237 8.15 16.81 12.61
CA ASN A 237 9.28 17.33 13.39
C ASN A 237 10.48 16.37 13.32
N HIS A 238 10.86 15.99 12.12
CA HIS A 238 12.01 15.12 11.93
C HIS A 238 13.30 15.82 12.41
N GLN A 239 13.92 15.27 13.45
CA GLN A 239 15.09 15.88 14.11
C GLN A 239 16.42 15.24 13.67
N PRO A 240 16.48 13.93 13.32
CA PRO A 240 17.73 13.30 12.88
C PRO A 240 18.29 13.93 11.62
N LEU A 241 19.61 14.04 11.56
CA LEU A 241 20.30 14.51 10.37
C LEU A 241 20.45 13.38 9.37
N ALA A 242 19.97 13.57 8.15
CA ALA A 242 20.11 12.64 7.05
C ALA A 242 20.24 13.39 5.73
N VAL A 243 20.73 12.70 4.70
CA VAL A 243 20.97 13.31 3.37
C VAL A 243 19.71 13.90 2.74
N TRP A 244 18.53 13.51 3.19
CA TRP A 244 17.22 13.94 2.68
C TRP A 244 16.78 15.32 3.20
N ASN A 245 17.48 15.91 4.17
CA ASN A 245 17.23 17.24 4.74
C ASN A 245 15.85 17.44 5.39
N PHE A 246 15.17 16.39 5.90
CA PHE A 246 13.89 16.54 6.60
C PHE A 246 13.99 17.43 7.86
N ASP A 247 15.15 17.48 8.49
CA ASP A 247 15.47 18.40 9.59
C ASP A 247 15.37 19.88 9.19
N LYS A 248 15.42 20.19 7.88
CA LYS A 248 15.33 21.53 7.30
C LYS A 248 14.00 21.82 6.62
N ALA A 249 13.02 20.91 6.72
CA ALA A 249 11.71 21.09 6.10
C ALA A 249 11.06 22.43 6.52
N ASN A 250 10.50 23.16 5.56
CA ASN A 250 9.90 24.47 5.79
C ASN A 250 8.74 24.43 6.78
N TRP A 251 7.99 23.32 6.81
CA TRP A 251 6.87 23.11 7.75
C TRP A 251 7.31 22.67 9.14
N ARG A 252 8.56 22.22 9.31
CA ARG A 252 9.05 21.61 10.56
C ARG A 252 8.79 22.51 11.77
N ASN A 253 8.01 21.98 12.70
CA ASN A 253 7.66 22.69 13.93
C ASN A 253 7.45 21.68 15.09
N ARG A 254 7.19 22.18 16.30
CA ARG A 254 6.77 21.37 17.44
C ARG A 254 5.43 20.70 17.12
N PRO A 255 5.25 19.37 17.36
CA PRO A 255 4.01 18.68 17.08
C PRO A 255 2.79 19.40 17.70
N ALA A 256 1.69 19.41 16.96
CA ALA A 256 0.45 20.07 17.34
C ALA A 256 -0.76 19.26 16.89
N PHE A 257 -1.91 19.47 17.55
CA PHE A 257 -3.16 18.81 17.18
C PHE A 257 -4.36 19.72 17.36
N CYS A 258 -5.44 19.38 16.67
CA CYS A 258 -6.78 19.93 16.80
C CYS A 258 -7.75 18.78 17.01
N LEU A 259 -8.64 18.86 18.00
CA LEU A 259 -9.55 17.79 18.35
C LEU A 259 -10.93 18.36 18.67
N ASP A 260 -11.97 17.69 18.13
CA ASP A 260 -13.36 17.85 18.50
C ASP A 260 -13.94 16.50 18.95
N LEU A 261 -14.58 16.46 20.13
CA LEU A 261 -15.46 15.39 20.56
C LEU A 261 -16.91 15.86 20.45
N HIS A 262 -17.63 15.31 19.49
CA HIS A 262 -19.05 15.56 19.31
C HIS A 262 -19.87 14.57 20.13
N LEU A 263 -20.75 15.07 20.99
CA LEU A 263 -21.71 14.32 21.78
C LEU A 263 -23.13 14.62 21.27
N THR A 264 -23.90 13.59 21.02
CA THR A 264 -25.34 13.65 20.79
C THR A 264 -26.01 12.91 21.93
N TYR A 265 -26.91 13.56 22.67
CA TYR A 265 -27.63 13.01 23.82
C TYR A 265 -28.90 12.28 23.38
N GLU A 266 -29.49 11.48 24.30
CA GLU A 266 -30.73 10.75 24.01
C GLU A 266 -31.91 11.69 23.78
N ASP A 267 -31.91 12.89 24.36
CA ASP A 267 -32.93 13.94 24.15
C ASP A 267 -32.77 14.69 22.82
N GLY A 268 -31.73 14.36 22.04
CA GLY A 268 -31.43 14.98 20.77
C GLY A 268 -30.61 16.26 20.86
N THR A 269 -30.23 16.72 22.05
CA THR A 269 -29.30 17.85 22.20
C THR A 269 -27.88 17.46 21.85
N GLU A 270 -27.04 18.41 21.45
CA GLU A 270 -25.67 18.22 21.04
C GLU A 270 -24.70 19.10 21.82
N GLU A 271 -23.51 18.57 22.08
CA GLU A 271 -22.41 19.30 22.71
C GLU A 271 -21.10 18.95 22.00
N THR A 272 -20.17 19.91 21.94
CA THR A 272 -18.81 19.66 21.40
C THR A 272 -17.77 20.07 22.45
N ILE A 273 -16.95 19.08 22.84
CA ILE A 273 -15.75 19.31 23.64
C ILE A 273 -14.57 19.41 22.65
N TYR A 274 -13.80 20.48 22.73
CA TYR A 274 -12.77 20.76 21.72
C TYR A 274 -11.45 21.29 22.30
N THR A 275 -10.44 21.38 21.47
CA THR A 275 -9.13 21.92 21.86
C THR A 275 -9.14 23.43 21.97
N ASP A 276 -8.88 23.92 23.20
CA ASP A 276 -8.84 25.33 23.56
C ASP A 276 -7.83 25.59 24.72
N TYR A 277 -7.84 26.79 25.30
CA TYR A 277 -6.96 27.16 26.41
C TYR A 277 -7.21 26.40 27.72
N SER A 278 -8.32 25.67 27.84
CA SER A 278 -8.65 24.91 29.05
C SER A 278 -7.87 23.59 29.16
N TRP A 279 -7.19 23.16 28.11
CA TRP A 279 -6.32 22.00 28.12
C TRP A 279 -5.05 22.23 28.93
N ARG A 280 -4.52 21.15 29.51
CA ARG A 280 -3.27 21.13 30.26
C ARG A 280 -2.22 20.32 29.52
N THR A 281 -0.94 20.70 29.69
CA THR A 281 0.19 20.04 29.05
C THR A 281 1.38 19.87 29.97
N THR A 282 2.15 18.78 29.77
CA THR A 282 3.46 18.53 30.41
C THR A 282 4.42 17.83 29.48
N ASP A 283 5.72 18.03 29.65
CA ASP A 283 6.82 17.35 28.97
C ASP A 283 7.60 16.39 29.92
N LYS A 284 6.98 16.07 31.08
CA LYS A 284 7.61 15.26 32.14
C LYS A 284 7.26 13.77 32.04
N GLY A 285 6.71 13.34 30.94
CA GLY A 285 6.39 11.94 30.67
C GLY A 285 7.61 11.10 30.31
N PRO A 286 7.43 9.77 30.16
CA PRO A 286 8.50 8.80 29.95
C PRO A 286 9.16 8.87 28.56
N TRP A 287 8.46 9.34 27.51
CA TRP A 287 9.08 9.51 26.18
C TRP A 287 9.98 10.72 26.15
N ARG A 288 11.29 10.47 26.33
CA ARG A 288 12.32 11.53 26.37
C ARG A 288 12.82 11.93 25.00
N LYS A 289 12.68 11.02 24.00
CA LYS A 289 12.95 11.26 22.57
C LYS A 289 12.17 10.27 21.72
N ASN A 290 11.79 10.66 20.52
CA ASN A 290 11.20 9.76 19.53
C ASN A 290 11.49 10.27 18.12
N ASN A 291 12.00 9.42 17.25
CA ASN A 291 12.31 9.75 15.86
C ASN A 291 12.19 8.51 14.96
N LEU A 292 11.88 8.71 13.70
CA LEU A 292 11.69 7.60 12.76
C LEU A 292 12.98 6.85 12.42
N TYR A 293 14.13 7.53 12.38
CA TYR A 293 15.42 6.90 12.04
C TYR A 293 16.14 6.32 13.25
N THR A 294 16.14 7.01 14.37
CA THR A 294 16.92 6.60 15.54
C THR A 294 16.13 5.76 16.53
N GLY A 295 14.81 5.92 16.60
CA GLY A 295 13.95 5.17 17.50
C GLY A 295 13.48 6.02 18.69
N GLU A 296 13.23 5.37 19.82
CA GLU A 296 12.60 5.98 21.00
C GLU A 296 13.48 5.88 22.25
N PHE A 297 13.54 6.97 23.02
CA PHE A 297 14.12 6.95 24.35
C PHE A 297 13.00 7.02 25.39
N TYR A 298 12.88 5.95 26.19
CA TYR A 298 11.83 5.78 27.20
C TYR A 298 12.40 5.55 28.59
N ASP A 299 12.02 6.39 29.56
CA ASP A 299 12.41 6.26 30.96
C ASP A 299 11.24 5.79 31.81
N PHE A 300 11.24 4.52 32.21
CA PHE A 300 10.20 3.94 33.06
C PHE A 300 10.02 4.62 34.42
N ASN A 301 11.05 5.33 34.92
CA ASN A 301 10.97 6.07 36.20
C ASN A 301 10.13 7.36 36.07
N MET A 302 9.83 7.78 34.85
CA MET A 302 9.05 9.00 34.54
C MET A 302 7.61 8.73 34.13
N GLN A 303 7.11 7.50 34.33
CA GLN A 303 5.72 7.18 34.05
C GLN A 303 4.76 8.07 34.86
N LEU A 304 3.75 8.58 34.17
CA LEU A 304 2.68 9.41 34.77
C LEU A 304 1.46 8.52 35.04
N GLU A 305 1.51 7.75 36.14
CA GLU A 305 0.44 6.78 36.45
C GLU A 305 -0.93 7.45 36.56
N GLY A 306 -1.91 7.01 35.77
CA GLY A 306 -3.30 7.52 35.82
C GLY A 306 -3.51 8.89 35.19
N TRP A 307 -2.52 9.45 34.47
CA TRP A 307 -2.59 10.78 33.85
C TRP A 307 -3.79 10.95 32.88
N ASP A 308 -4.27 9.85 32.31
CA ASP A 308 -5.37 9.78 31.37
C ASP A 308 -6.71 9.35 32.00
N LYS A 309 -6.78 9.35 33.36
CA LYS A 309 -7.96 8.94 34.13
C LYS A 309 -8.57 10.11 34.89
N PRO A 310 -9.89 10.06 35.20
CA PRO A 310 -10.51 10.96 36.15
C PRO A 310 -9.80 10.98 37.51
N GLY A 311 -9.81 12.13 38.19
CA GLY A 311 -9.23 12.31 39.52
C GLY A 311 -7.70 12.49 39.56
N TYR A 312 -7.00 12.49 38.43
CA TYR A 312 -5.56 12.80 38.41
C TYR A 312 -5.31 14.29 38.70
N ASP A 313 -4.34 14.59 39.59
CA ASP A 313 -3.93 15.96 39.89
C ASP A 313 -3.01 16.53 38.81
N ASP A 314 -3.56 17.33 37.91
CA ASP A 314 -2.83 18.08 36.88
C ASP A 314 -2.53 19.54 37.24
N SER A 315 -2.65 19.92 38.53
CA SER A 315 -2.41 21.29 38.98
C SER A 315 -1.02 21.83 38.67
N LYS A 316 -0.03 20.95 38.57
CA LYS A 316 1.36 21.25 38.18
C LYS A 316 1.60 21.29 36.67
N TRP A 317 0.61 20.91 35.86
CA TRP A 317 0.70 20.97 34.39
C TRP A 317 0.49 22.41 33.94
N LYS A 318 1.15 22.79 32.85
CA LYS A 318 1.01 24.11 32.25
C LYS A 318 -0.25 24.20 31.39
N GLY A 319 -0.74 25.39 31.12
CA GLY A 319 -1.70 25.62 30.03
C GLY A 319 -1.06 25.37 28.68
N VAL A 320 -1.88 25.14 27.68
CA VAL A 320 -1.42 24.90 26.29
C VAL A 320 -1.14 26.22 25.56
N LYS A 321 -0.43 26.13 24.45
CA LYS A 321 -0.20 27.23 23.51
C LYS A 321 -1.02 27.01 22.24
N LEU A 322 -1.80 27.98 21.82
CA LEU A 322 -2.44 27.95 20.51
C LEU A 322 -1.37 28.06 19.41
N ARG A 323 -1.55 27.32 18.34
CA ARG A 323 -0.68 27.30 17.15
C ARG A 323 -1.51 27.64 15.90
N GLN A 324 -0.85 28.22 14.93
CA GLN A 324 -1.42 28.30 13.60
C GLN A 324 -1.57 26.89 13.00
N ALA A 325 -2.65 26.64 12.28
CA ALA A 325 -2.81 25.40 11.50
C ALA A 325 -1.63 25.23 10.54
N PRO A 326 -1.03 24.03 10.45
CA PRO A 326 0.11 23.81 9.55
C PRO A 326 -0.25 24.02 8.09
N SER A 327 -1.49 23.75 7.69
CA SER A 327 -2.03 24.02 6.35
C SER A 327 -3.49 24.47 6.41
N HIS A 328 -3.99 25.01 5.30
CA HIS A 328 -5.40 25.35 5.12
C HIS A 328 -6.26 24.14 4.70
N GLN A 329 -5.68 22.96 4.54
CA GLN A 329 -6.38 21.76 4.16
C GLN A 329 -6.26 20.70 5.25
N VAL A 330 -7.40 20.37 5.87
CA VAL A 330 -7.54 19.27 6.81
C VAL A 330 -8.55 18.30 6.22
N SER A 331 -8.14 17.06 5.97
CA SER A 331 -8.96 16.04 5.31
C SER A 331 -8.95 14.72 6.07
N SER A 332 -10.02 13.95 5.92
CA SER A 332 -10.11 12.61 6.52
C SER A 332 -9.04 11.65 5.98
N GLN A 333 -8.51 10.81 6.85
CA GLN A 333 -7.67 9.68 6.49
C GLN A 333 -8.54 8.52 5.99
N GLN A 334 -9.01 8.62 4.75
CA GLN A 334 -9.89 7.64 4.11
C GLN A 334 -9.07 6.53 3.43
N MET A 335 -8.38 5.72 4.22
CA MET A 335 -7.54 4.63 3.71
C MET A 335 -7.37 3.54 4.75
N ARG A 336 -6.88 2.38 4.31
CA ARG A 336 -6.49 1.29 5.22
C ARG A 336 -5.39 1.77 6.17
N PRO A 337 -5.55 1.64 7.50
CA PRO A 337 -4.60 2.14 8.48
C PRO A 337 -3.34 1.27 8.55
N ILE A 338 -2.28 1.83 9.14
CA ILE A 338 -1.09 1.07 9.51
C ILE A 338 -1.38 0.32 10.82
N ARG A 339 -1.02 -0.96 10.88
CA ARG A 339 -1.21 -1.83 12.06
C ARG A 339 -0.02 -2.75 12.31
N ALA A 340 0.03 -3.31 13.50
CA ALA A 340 0.83 -4.49 13.81
C ALA A 340 0.04 -5.72 13.30
N CYS A 341 0.29 -6.13 12.05
CA CYS A 341 -0.54 -7.09 11.33
C CYS A 341 -0.22 -8.54 11.68
N GLN A 342 1.04 -8.85 12.00
CA GLN A 342 1.47 -10.20 12.29
C GLN A 342 2.54 -10.23 13.40
N GLU A 343 2.44 -11.23 14.26
CA GLU A 343 3.41 -11.50 15.35
C GLU A 343 4.43 -12.54 14.89
N TYR A 344 5.72 -12.27 15.16
CA TYR A 344 6.82 -13.20 14.95
C TYR A 344 7.57 -13.44 16.27
N LYS A 345 7.75 -14.71 16.60
CA LYS A 345 8.63 -15.15 17.69
C LYS A 345 10.04 -15.37 17.15
N PRO A 346 11.08 -15.16 17.96
CA PRO A 346 12.45 -15.45 17.55
C PRO A 346 12.61 -16.95 17.23
N VAL A 347 13.21 -17.24 16.08
CA VAL A 347 13.61 -18.61 15.71
C VAL A 347 14.90 -19.01 16.39
N LYS A 348 15.70 -18.03 16.85
CA LYS A 348 16.95 -18.25 17.58
C LYS A 348 17.21 -17.12 18.57
N PHE A 349 17.65 -17.49 19.78
CA PHE A 349 18.21 -16.61 20.78
C PHE A 349 19.65 -17.04 21.09
N THR A 350 20.58 -16.08 21.17
CA THR A 350 21.98 -16.34 21.47
C THR A 350 22.50 -15.27 22.43
N ARG A 351 23.15 -15.69 23.54
CA ARG A 351 23.92 -14.78 24.37
C ARG A 351 25.38 -14.86 23.95
N LEU A 352 25.92 -13.76 23.46
CA LEU A 352 27.33 -13.67 23.06
C LEU A 352 28.24 -13.61 24.26
N SER A 353 29.55 -13.83 24.05
CA SER A 353 30.56 -13.90 25.12
C SER A 353 30.76 -12.61 25.91
N ASP A 354 30.43 -11.48 25.32
CA ASP A 354 30.47 -10.15 25.91
C ASP A 354 29.18 -9.76 26.67
N GLY A 355 28.18 -10.70 26.74
CA GLY A 355 26.90 -10.50 27.41
C GLY A 355 25.80 -9.93 26.51
N THR A 356 26.07 -9.65 25.26
CA THR A 356 25.07 -9.18 24.27
C THR A 356 24.01 -10.26 24.04
N ASN A 357 22.74 -9.87 24.07
CA ASN A 357 21.60 -10.74 23.72
C ASN A 357 21.20 -10.52 22.27
N MET A 358 21.23 -11.58 21.46
CA MET A 358 20.93 -11.54 20.02
C MET A 358 19.72 -12.39 19.70
N TYR A 359 18.78 -11.83 18.93
CA TYR A 359 17.55 -12.47 18.46
C TYR A 359 17.51 -12.51 16.94
N ASP A 360 17.23 -13.67 16.34
CA ASP A 360 16.91 -13.83 14.91
C ASP A 360 15.43 -14.20 14.76
N PHE A 361 14.68 -13.44 13.97
CA PHE A 361 13.26 -13.68 13.71
C PHE A 361 13.02 -14.52 12.45
N GLY A 362 14.06 -14.87 11.71
CA GLY A 362 13.99 -15.69 10.50
C GLY A 362 13.49 -14.97 9.26
N TYR A 363 12.85 -13.81 9.41
CA TYR A 363 12.31 -12.99 8.32
C TYR A 363 12.77 -11.54 8.45
N ASN A 364 13.15 -10.93 7.33
CA ASN A 364 13.35 -9.49 7.25
C ASN A 364 11.97 -8.79 7.13
N MET A 365 11.75 -7.72 7.90
CA MET A 365 10.46 -7.06 7.99
C MET A 365 10.57 -5.59 8.39
N ALA A 366 9.53 -4.82 8.07
CA ALA A 366 9.27 -3.55 8.75
C ALA A 366 8.50 -3.80 10.05
N GLY A 367 8.91 -3.23 11.17
CA GLY A 367 8.19 -3.53 12.39
C GLY A 367 8.69 -2.85 13.66
N VAL A 368 8.13 -3.33 14.74
CA VAL A 368 8.52 -2.97 16.12
C VAL A 368 8.68 -4.24 16.95
N THR A 369 9.42 -4.13 18.06
CA THR A 369 9.53 -5.20 19.04
C THR A 369 8.79 -4.86 20.33
N ARG A 370 8.07 -5.84 20.88
CA ARG A 370 7.60 -5.81 22.26
C ARG A 370 8.62 -6.55 23.10
N ILE A 371 9.11 -5.90 24.14
CA ILE A 371 10.23 -6.36 24.95
C ILE A 371 9.81 -6.33 26.41
N ARG A 372 10.02 -7.46 27.11
CA ARG A 372 9.91 -7.56 28.56
C ARG A 372 11.29 -7.57 29.18
N LEU A 373 11.50 -6.72 30.17
CA LEU A 373 12.79 -6.45 30.75
C LEU A 373 12.69 -6.50 32.28
N LYS A 374 13.67 -7.16 32.91
CA LYS A 374 13.84 -7.14 34.35
C LYS A 374 15.30 -6.91 34.71
N GLY A 375 15.56 -5.88 35.48
CA GLY A 375 16.91 -5.49 35.90
C GLY A 375 16.89 -4.40 36.97
N ALA A 376 18.04 -4.00 37.45
CA ALA A 376 18.14 -2.97 38.48
C ALA A 376 17.60 -1.62 37.98
N LYS A 377 17.00 -0.83 38.87
CA LYS A 377 16.54 0.53 38.61
C LYS A 377 17.67 1.39 38.06
N GLY A 378 17.38 2.14 36.97
CA GLY A 378 18.34 3.01 36.30
C GLY A 378 19.25 2.29 35.30
N THR A 379 19.13 0.96 35.13
CA THR A 379 19.84 0.24 34.07
C THR A 379 19.39 0.78 32.70
N THR A 380 20.37 1.19 31.89
CA THR A 380 20.11 1.61 30.49
C THR A 380 20.22 0.39 29.60
N VAL A 381 19.17 0.16 28.81
CA VAL A 381 19.08 -0.92 27.81
C VAL A 381 19.02 -0.31 26.43
N LYS A 382 19.89 -0.73 25.52
CA LYS A 382 19.87 -0.37 24.10
C LYS A 382 19.33 -1.54 23.29
N VAL A 383 18.29 -1.31 22.52
CA VAL A 383 17.61 -2.30 21.64
C VAL A 383 17.83 -1.87 20.21
N GLN A 384 18.78 -2.48 19.55
CA GLN A 384 19.20 -2.13 18.19
C GLN A 384 18.65 -3.15 17.19
N HIS A 385 18.19 -2.67 16.05
CA HIS A 385 17.54 -3.46 14.99
C HIS A 385 18.34 -3.40 13.69
N GLY A 386 18.53 -4.54 13.01
CA GLY A 386 19.27 -4.59 11.76
C GLY A 386 19.00 -5.85 10.93
N GLU A 387 19.53 -5.83 9.71
CA GLU A 387 19.30 -6.89 8.73
C GLU A 387 20.38 -7.95 8.72
N ARG A 388 21.63 -7.56 9.00
CA ARG A 388 22.84 -8.37 8.85
C ARG A 388 23.57 -8.59 10.15
N LEU A 389 24.39 -9.64 10.17
CA LEU A 389 25.30 -9.94 11.27
C LEU A 389 26.74 -9.91 10.78
N THR A 390 27.63 -9.47 11.67
CA THR A 390 29.08 -9.63 11.52
C THR A 390 29.49 -11.10 11.71
N LYS A 391 30.73 -11.44 11.42
CA LYS A 391 31.23 -12.81 11.57
C LYS A 391 31.23 -13.32 13.01
N ASP A 392 31.32 -12.42 13.98
CA ASP A 392 31.29 -12.70 15.41
C ASP A 392 29.89 -12.64 16.03
N GLY A 393 28.86 -12.41 15.19
CA GLY A 393 27.45 -12.52 15.54
C GLY A 393 26.81 -11.25 16.08
N HIS A 394 27.47 -10.10 16.03
CA HIS A 394 26.89 -8.79 16.33
C HIS A 394 26.12 -8.23 15.13
N LEU A 395 25.27 -7.21 15.35
CA LEU A 395 24.63 -6.51 14.25
C LEU A 395 25.66 -5.78 13.38
N ASP A 396 25.49 -5.92 12.08
CA ASP A 396 26.13 -5.08 11.07
C ASP A 396 25.09 -4.11 10.50
N LEU A 397 25.26 -2.83 10.76
CA LEU A 397 24.40 -1.76 10.26
C LEU A 397 25.00 -1.04 9.03
N SER A 398 26.17 -1.45 8.56
CA SER A 398 26.89 -0.77 7.47
C SER A 398 26.09 -0.66 6.17
N ASN A 399 25.09 -1.54 5.98
CA ASN A 399 24.20 -1.50 4.84
C ASN A 399 23.01 -0.51 4.99
N ILE A 400 22.69 -0.05 6.21
CA ILE A 400 21.48 0.74 6.47
C ILE A 400 21.71 2.10 7.11
N ASP A 401 22.90 2.39 7.63
CA ASP A 401 23.19 3.65 8.30
C ASP A 401 23.97 4.67 7.46
N VAL A 402 24.13 4.38 6.18
CA VAL A 402 24.96 5.15 5.22
C VAL A 402 24.44 6.58 4.95
N TYR A 403 23.14 6.79 5.05
CA TYR A 403 22.51 8.10 4.81
C TYR A 403 22.23 8.87 6.09
N TYR A 404 22.45 8.25 7.25
CA TYR A 404 22.32 8.89 8.55
C TYR A 404 23.59 9.72 8.85
N LEU A 405 23.42 11.02 9.07
CA LEU A 405 24.49 11.99 9.30
C LEU A 405 24.61 12.39 10.79
N GLY A 406 23.78 11.81 11.66
CA GLY A 406 23.80 12.12 13.10
C GLY A 406 24.92 11.42 13.83
N ASN A 407 25.05 11.73 15.12
CA ASN A 407 26.06 11.11 15.98
C ASN A 407 25.61 9.69 16.38
N LYS A 408 26.24 8.67 15.81
CA LYS A 408 25.91 7.24 16.02
C LYS A 408 26.17 6.75 17.46
N GLU A 409 26.96 7.47 18.27
CA GLU A 409 27.21 7.11 19.67
C GLU A 409 26.11 7.61 20.60
N THR A 410 25.71 8.89 20.43
CA THR A 410 24.73 9.54 21.31
C THR A 410 23.31 9.43 20.81
N ASP A 411 23.11 9.18 19.51
CA ASP A 411 21.83 9.03 18.84
C ASP A 411 21.88 7.88 17.81
N PRO A 412 22.03 6.63 18.26
CA PRO A 412 22.31 5.50 17.36
C PRO A 412 21.12 5.20 16.46
N PHE A 413 21.44 4.82 15.22
CA PHE A 413 20.46 4.47 14.18
C PHE A 413 19.66 3.22 14.56
N GLN A 414 18.34 3.21 14.30
CA GLN A 414 17.40 2.10 14.57
C GLN A 414 17.49 1.51 15.99
N THR A 415 17.69 2.35 17.01
CA THR A 415 17.92 1.93 18.39
C THR A 415 16.92 2.56 19.34
N ASP A 416 16.19 1.72 20.09
CA ASP A 416 15.41 2.18 21.23
C ASP A 416 16.30 2.16 22.48
N VAL A 417 16.19 3.19 23.33
CA VAL A 417 16.93 3.33 24.57
C VAL A 417 15.95 3.36 25.74
N LEU A 418 16.11 2.42 26.68
CA LEU A 418 15.18 2.21 27.79
C LEU A 418 15.91 2.36 29.13
N ILE A 419 15.32 3.09 30.07
CA ILE A 419 15.83 3.17 31.46
C ILE A 419 14.88 2.43 32.37
N LEU A 420 15.35 1.35 33.00
CA LEU A 420 14.53 0.43 33.79
C LEU A 420 14.07 1.05 35.12
N SER A 421 12.85 0.67 35.53
CA SER A 421 12.25 1.09 36.80
C SER A 421 12.76 0.27 38.00
N GLY A 422 13.36 -0.91 37.77
CA GLY A 422 13.68 -1.89 38.79
C GLY A 422 12.56 -2.91 39.03
N LYS A 423 11.46 -2.80 38.29
CA LYS A 423 10.35 -3.77 38.26
C LYS A 423 10.43 -4.59 36.98
N GLU A 424 9.39 -5.35 36.69
CA GLU A 424 9.18 -5.90 35.35
C GLU A 424 8.63 -4.79 34.44
N ASP A 425 9.39 -4.41 33.42
CA ASP A 425 9.09 -3.36 32.48
C ASP A 425 8.74 -3.98 31.12
N GLU A 426 7.71 -3.44 30.43
CA GLU A 426 7.37 -3.83 29.07
C GLU A 426 7.38 -2.59 28.16
N PHE A 427 8.07 -2.68 27.03
CA PHE A 427 8.16 -1.62 26.03
C PHE A 427 7.77 -2.11 24.64
N MET A 428 7.12 -1.27 23.89
CA MET A 428 6.90 -1.39 22.45
C MET A 428 6.87 0.02 21.85
N ALA A 429 7.70 0.26 20.84
CA ALA A 429 7.77 1.55 20.17
C ALA A 429 6.39 1.97 19.58
N ARG A 430 6.08 3.28 19.65
CA ARG A 430 4.79 3.83 19.25
C ARG A 430 4.88 4.90 18.16
N PHE A 431 6.02 5.58 18.09
CA PHE A 431 6.25 6.72 17.20
C PHE A 431 7.35 6.46 16.18
N SER A 432 7.77 5.20 16.03
CA SER A 432 8.79 4.76 15.09
C SER A 432 8.54 3.32 14.66
N TYR A 433 9.15 2.93 13.54
CA TYR A 433 9.27 1.56 13.10
C TYR A 433 10.68 1.32 12.55
N LYS A 434 11.10 0.08 12.44
CA LYS A 434 12.44 -0.33 12.01
C LYS A 434 12.33 -1.34 10.88
N GLY A 435 13.37 -1.42 10.03
CA GLY A 435 13.56 -2.52 9.10
C GLY A 435 14.59 -3.50 9.68
N PHE A 436 14.23 -4.77 9.91
CA PHE A 436 15.11 -5.70 10.57
C PHE A 436 14.74 -7.18 10.39
N ARG A 437 15.74 -8.03 10.55
CA ARG A 437 15.61 -9.47 10.81
C ARG A 437 16.16 -9.80 12.20
N HIS A 438 17.18 -9.07 12.65
CA HIS A 438 17.88 -9.32 13.89
C HIS A 438 17.70 -8.17 14.88
N VAL A 439 17.72 -8.51 16.18
CA VAL A 439 17.66 -7.55 17.27
C VAL A 439 18.78 -7.83 18.26
N GLN A 440 19.58 -6.79 18.51
CA GLN A 440 20.66 -6.81 19.48
C GLN A 440 20.28 -6.02 20.72
N ILE A 441 20.45 -6.60 21.91
CA ILE A 441 20.15 -5.96 23.18
C ILE A 441 21.37 -5.95 24.05
N ASN A 442 21.80 -4.74 24.42
CA ASN A 442 22.91 -4.47 25.35
C ASN A 442 22.38 -3.68 26.53
N ALA A 443 22.91 -3.95 27.72
CA ALA A 443 22.53 -3.28 28.97
C ALA A 443 23.74 -2.82 29.77
N SER A 444 23.60 -1.69 30.48
CA SER A 444 24.66 -1.13 31.35
C SER A 444 24.90 -1.91 32.65
N ALA A 445 23.99 -2.81 33.01
CA ALA A 445 24.06 -3.74 34.13
C ALA A 445 23.32 -5.03 33.76
N PRO A 446 23.53 -6.14 34.49
CA PRO A 446 22.86 -7.41 34.19
C PRO A 446 21.33 -7.30 34.13
N ILE A 447 20.74 -7.92 33.10
CA ILE A 447 19.30 -8.04 32.91
C ILE A 447 18.92 -9.51 32.72
N GLU A 448 17.69 -9.84 33.14
CA GLU A 448 17.10 -11.16 32.90
C GLU A 448 16.42 -11.18 31.52
N MET A 449 16.91 -12.04 30.65
CA MET A 449 16.33 -12.20 29.28
C MET A 449 16.46 -13.65 28.81
N ASP A 450 15.46 -14.07 28.05
CA ASP A 450 15.37 -15.36 27.38
C ASP A 450 14.76 -15.22 25.98
N GLN A 451 14.46 -16.33 25.32
CA GLN A 451 13.87 -16.33 23.98
C GLN A 451 12.45 -15.71 23.95
N GLU A 452 11.68 -15.79 25.03
CA GLU A 452 10.30 -15.28 25.12
C GLU A 452 10.27 -13.78 25.50
N SER A 453 11.40 -13.20 25.86
CA SER A 453 11.48 -11.80 26.30
C SER A 453 11.22 -10.81 25.17
N VAL A 454 11.38 -11.20 23.91
CA VAL A 454 11.21 -10.33 22.74
C VAL A 454 10.27 -10.97 21.72
N VAL A 455 9.32 -10.18 21.24
CA VAL A 455 8.39 -10.55 20.15
C VAL A 455 8.40 -9.43 19.12
N ALA A 456 8.57 -9.75 17.85
CA ALA A 456 8.48 -8.80 16.76
C ALA A 456 7.05 -8.73 16.22
N TYR A 457 6.64 -7.56 15.80
CA TYR A 457 5.39 -7.31 15.10
C TYR A 457 5.70 -6.73 13.72
N PHE A 458 5.20 -7.38 12.68
CA PHE A 458 5.24 -6.87 11.32
C PHE A 458 4.24 -5.73 11.19
N VAL A 459 4.73 -4.54 10.89
CA VAL A 459 3.94 -3.32 10.80
C VAL A 459 3.86 -2.88 9.35
N HIS A 460 2.66 -2.71 8.83
CA HIS A 460 2.38 -2.18 7.49
C HIS A 460 0.93 -1.70 7.39
N SER A 461 0.57 -1.03 6.29
CA SER A 461 -0.84 -0.74 5.99
C SER A 461 -1.62 -2.04 5.88
N ASP A 462 -2.73 -2.15 6.62
CA ASP A 462 -3.54 -3.38 6.75
C ASP A 462 -4.41 -3.60 5.50
N VAL A 463 -3.74 -3.95 4.38
CA VAL A 463 -4.39 -4.23 3.10
C VAL A 463 -4.80 -5.69 2.99
N PRO A 464 -6.05 -5.99 2.55
CA PRO A 464 -6.48 -7.36 2.31
C PRO A 464 -5.64 -8.06 1.24
N LYS A 465 -5.32 -9.33 1.47
CA LYS A 465 -4.69 -10.17 0.46
C LYS A 465 -5.76 -10.63 -0.55
N VAL A 466 -5.59 -10.26 -1.82
CA VAL A 466 -6.50 -10.60 -2.92
C VAL A 466 -5.89 -11.57 -3.93
N GLY A 467 -4.60 -11.86 -3.83
CA GLY A 467 -3.89 -12.75 -4.72
C GLY A 467 -3.32 -13.98 -4.03
N GLU A 468 -3.26 -15.09 -4.78
CA GLU A 468 -2.62 -16.35 -4.36
C GLU A 468 -2.03 -17.07 -5.57
N ILE A 469 -0.83 -17.62 -5.42
CA ILE A 469 -0.27 -18.59 -6.35
C ILE A 469 0.14 -19.86 -5.61
N LYS A 470 0.08 -21.00 -6.31
CA LYS A 470 0.68 -22.28 -5.90
C LYS A 470 1.38 -22.89 -7.10
N SER A 471 2.47 -23.58 -6.88
CA SER A 471 3.32 -24.13 -7.94
C SER A 471 3.95 -25.45 -7.54
N SER A 472 4.12 -26.34 -8.49
CA SER A 472 4.96 -27.55 -8.28
C SER A 472 6.44 -27.22 -8.15
N ASN A 473 6.87 -26.01 -8.51
CA ASN A 473 8.23 -25.51 -8.29
C ASN A 473 8.26 -24.61 -7.04
N LYS A 474 8.94 -25.06 -5.98
CA LYS A 474 9.02 -24.35 -4.69
C LYS A 474 9.75 -23.01 -4.76
N LEU A 475 10.69 -22.84 -5.70
CA LEU A 475 11.37 -21.56 -5.88
C LEU A 475 10.38 -20.44 -6.24
N ILE A 476 9.38 -20.73 -7.09
CA ILE A 476 8.33 -19.77 -7.47
C ILE A 476 7.53 -19.32 -6.24
N GLU A 477 7.14 -20.25 -5.37
CA GLU A 477 6.41 -19.91 -4.12
C GLU A 477 7.29 -19.07 -3.18
N SER A 478 8.58 -19.38 -3.07
CA SER A 478 9.52 -18.63 -2.25
C SER A 478 9.77 -17.22 -2.79
N LEU A 479 9.87 -17.07 -4.11
CA LEU A 479 10.00 -15.76 -4.77
C LEU A 479 8.76 -14.89 -4.58
N MET A 480 7.57 -15.49 -4.70
CA MET A 480 6.31 -14.77 -4.40
C MET A 480 6.24 -14.34 -2.94
N ALA A 481 6.64 -15.21 -2.02
CA ALA A 481 6.67 -14.88 -0.60
C ALA A 481 7.64 -13.72 -0.31
N ALA A 482 8.85 -13.75 -0.88
CA ALA A 482 9.86 -12.69 -0.73
C ALA A 482 9.38 -11.37 -1.36
N SER A 483 8.73 -11.42 -2.52
CA SER A 483 8.14 -10.24 -3.19
C SER A 483 7.05 -9.60 -2.32
N ASN A 484 6.13 -10.41 -1.80
CA ASN A 484 5.04 -9.93 -0.93
C ASN A 484 5.57 -9.38 0.41
N GLN A 485 6.58 -10.03 0.99
CA GLN A 485 7.22 -9.57 2.24
C GLN A 485 7.91 -8.23 2.03
N ALA A 486 8.65 -8.06 0.92
CA ALA A 486 9.28 -6.79 0.57
C ALA A 486 8.25 -5.68 0.31
N TYR A 487 7.19 -5.98 -0.44
CA TYR A 487 6.14 -5.01 -0.73
C TYR A 487 5.43 -4.54 0.55
N LEU A 488 4.97 -5.46 1.41
CA LEU A 488 4.29 -5.09 2.66
C LEU A 488 5.21 -4.35 3.62
N SER A 489 6.51 -4.72 3.70
CA SER A 489 7.50 -3.98 4.48
C SER A 489 7.64 -2.52 4.04
N ASN A 490 7.31 -2.24 2.80
CA ASN A 490 7.41 -0.94 2.16
C ASN A 490 6.04 -0.28 1.90
N LEU A 491 5.00 -0.64 2.69
CA LEU A 491 3.67 -0.04 2.58
C LEU A 491 3.27 0.65 3.90
N MET A 492 3.72 1.89 4.09
CA MET A 492 3.54 2.69 5.32
C MET A 492 2.60 3.89 5.12
N GLY A 493 1.39 3.63 4.59
CA GLY A 493 0.43 4.67 4.20
C GLY A 493 0.76 5.32 2.85
N TYR A 494 1.85 4.93 2.27
CA TYR A 494 2.34 5.17 0.92
C TYR A 494 3.42 4.12 0.62
N PRO A 495 3.73 3.83 -0.66
CA PRO A 495 4.86 2.97 -1.00
C PRO A 495 6.18 3.62 -0.61
N THR A 496 7.07 2.90 0.07
CA THR A 496 8.45 3.31 0.36
C THR A 496 9.43 2.42 -0.39
N ASP A 497 10.64 2.91 -0.58
CA ASP A 497 11.75 2.16 -1.18
C ASP A 497 12.24 1.05 -0.25
N CYS A 498 12.56 1.41 0.99
CA CYS A 498 13.08 0.51 2.03
C CYS A 498 12.60 0.92 3.43
N PRO A 499 12.44 -0.05 4.38
CA PRO A 499 11.85 0.24 5.68
C PRO A 499 12.84 0.73 6.74
N GLN A 500 14.15 0.79 6.43
CA GLN A 500 15.20 1.07 7.42
C GLN A 500 15.91 2.39 7.18
N ARG A 501 16.69 2.56 6.10
CA ARG A 501 17.63 3.68 5.92
C ARG A 501 17.01 4.94 5.33
N GLU A 502 15.97 4.82 4.50
CA GLU A 502 15.33 5.94 3.79
C GLU A 502 13.90 6.18 4.22
N LYS A 503 13.03 5.16 4.12
CA LYS A 503 11.59 5.22 4.41
C LYS A 503 10.88 6.26 3.52
N ASN A 504 11.39 6.47 2.31
CA ASN A 504 10.96 7.50 1.38
C ASN A 504 10.01 6.94 0.31
N GLY A 505 9.07 7.77 -0.13
CA GLY A 505 8.15 7.45 -1.22
C GLY A 505 8.81 7.62 -2.59
N TRP A 506 9.85 6.83 -2.90
CA TRP A 506 10.48 6.83 -4.21
C TRP A 506 9.46 6.47 -5.30
N THR A 507 9.33 7.39 -6.25
CA THR A 507 8.28 7.29 -7.27
C THR A 507 8.53 6.14 -8.24
N GLY A 508 9.79 5.89 -8.61
CA GLY A 508 10.18 4.75 -9.45
C GLY A 508 9.77 3.42 -8.84
N ASP A 509 10.17 3.17 -7.59
CA ASP A 509 9.84 1.95 -6.84
C ASP A 509 8.33 1.69 -6.81
N GLY A 510 7.55 2.74 -6.54
CA GLY A 510 6.10 2.64 -6.44
C GLY A 510 5.42 2.21 -7.74
N HIS A 511 5.78 2.77 -8.89
CA HIS A 511 5.12 2.41 -10.15
C HIS A 511 5.66 1.14 -10.81
N LEU A 512 6.95 0.80 -10.60
CA LEU A 512 7.54 -0.42 -11.14
C LEU A 512 6.94 -1.67 -10.48
N ALA A 513 6.60 -1.61 -9.18
CA ALA A 513 6.00 -2.70 -8.44
C ALA A 513 4.45 -2.70 -8.44
N ILE A 514 3.78 -1.73 -9.09
CA ILE A 514 2.33 -1.53 -8.96
C ILE A 514 1.50 -2.75 -9.37
N GLU A 515 1.84 -3.45 -10.45
CA GLU A 515 1.07 -4.61 -10.89
C GLU A 515 1.18 -5.76 -9.88
N ALA A 516 2.40 -6.04 -9.37
CA ALA A 516 2.60 -7.03 -8.32
C ALA A 516 1.81 -6.68 -7.05
N ALA A 517 1.77 -5.40 -6.69
CA ALA A 517 0.95 -4.89 -5.60
C ALA A 517 -0.53 -5.18 -5.79
N LEU A 518 -1.09 -4.81 -6.93
CA LEU A 518 -2.53 -4.91 -7.21
C LEU A 518 -3.00 -6.36 -7.46
N TYR A 519 -2.16 -7.23 -8.02
CA TYR A 519 -2.49 -8.66 -8.09
C TYR A 519 -2.60 -9.30 -6.71
N ASN A 520 -1.77 -8.89 -5.75
CA ASN A 520 -1.67 -9.53 -4.44
C ASN A 520 -2.50 -8.87 -3.34
N PHE A 521 -2.72 -7.54 -3.39
CA PHE A 521 -3.30 -6.77 -2.28
C PHE A 521 -4.33 -5.73 -2.74
N ASP A 522 -5.39 -5.56 -1.96
CA ASP A 522 -6.40 -4.50 -2.15
C ASP A 522 -5.90 -3.18 -1.57
N GLY A 523 -5.05 -2.51 -2.35
CA GLY A 523 -4.33 -1.30 -1.94
C GLY A 523 -4.88 0.01 -2.51
N ILE A 524 -6.03 0.01 -3.20
CA ILE A 524 -6.52 1.19 -3.94
C ILE A 524 -6.58 2.45 -3.07
N SER A 525 -7.08 2.37 -1.83
CA SER A 525 -7.22 3.53 -0.94
C SER A 525 -5.87 4.14 -0.54
N ILE A 526 -4.80 3.33 -0.46
CA ILE A 526 -3.44 3.79 -0.20
C ILE A 526 -2.90 4.57 -1.41
N TYR A 527 -3.09 4.01 -2.61
CA TYR A 527 -2.62 4.64 -3.84
C TYR A 527 -3.41 5.90 -4.18
N GLU A 528 -4.73 5.96 -3.93
CA GLU A 528 -5.52 7.19 -4.09
C GLU A 528 -5.03 8.31 -3.15
N LYS A 529 -4.69 7.97 -1.90
CA LYS A 529 -4.05 8.91 -0.98
C LYS A 529 -2.70 9.37 -1.55
N TRP A 530 -1.87 8.46 -2.03
CA TRP A 530 -0.57 8.81 -2.58
C TRP A 530 -0.66 9.65 -3.86
N MET A 531 -1.69 9.43 -4.70
CA MET A 531 -1.99 10.31 -5.84
C MET A 531 -2.42 11.72 -5.39
N ASN A 532 -3.07 11.87 -4.25
CA ASN A 532 -3.30 13.20 -3.66
C ASN A 532 -1.99 13.86 -3.24
N ASP A 533 -1.05 13.11 -2.66
CA ASP A 533 0.29 13.65 -2.32
C ASP A 533 1.03 14.10 -3.59
N HIS A 534 0.96 13.37 -4.71
CA HIS A 534 1.53 13.80 -6.00
C HIS A 534 0.94 15.13 -6.48
N ARG A 535 -0.38 15.30 -6.34
CA ARG A 535 -1.06 16.54 -6.71
C ARG A 535 -0.65 17.72 -5.81
N ASP A 536 -0.43 17.47 -4.51
CA ASP A 536 0.03 18.47 -3.56
C ASP A 536 1.50 18.85 -3.78
N GLU A 537 2.33 17.92 -4.27
CA GLU A 537 3.75 18.14 -4.56
C GLU A 537 4.02 18.75 -5.93
N GLN A 538 3.13 18.60 -6.90
CA GLN A 538 3.39 19.08 -8.26
C GLN A 538 3.58 20.59 -8.30
N GLN A 539 4.70 21.05 -8.86
CA GLN A 539 4.98 22.46 -9.08
C GLN A 539 4.09 23.04 -10.19
N PRO A 540 3.90 24.37 -10.23
CA PRO A 540 3.06 25.03 -11.26
C PRO A 540 3.46 24.74 -12.70
N ASN A 541 4.76 24.52 -12.97
CA ASN A 541 5.28 24.14 -14.28
C ASN A 541 5.06 22.67 -14.64
N GLY A 542 4.59 21.84 -13.71
CA GLY A 542 4.29 20.42 -13.92
C GLY A 542 5.32 19.46 -13.30
N VAL A 543 6.47 19.95 -12.83
CA VAL A 543 7.54 19.11 -12.25
C VAL A 543 7.10 18.43 -10.97
N LEU A 544 7.49 17.17 -10.80
CA LEU A 544 7.36 16.37 -9.59
C LEU A 544 8.72 16.03 -9.00
N PRO A 545 8.82 15.80 -7.69
CA PRO A 545 10.08 15.34 -7.08
C PRO A 545 10.21 13.82 -7.21
N ASP A 546 11.43 13.31 -7.01
CA ASP A 546 11.70 11.87 -7.01
C ASP A 546 11.01 11.12 -5.86
N ILE A 547 10.90 11.76 -4.68
CA ILE A 547 10.27 11.20 -3.49
C ILE A 547 9.01 11.98 -3.12
N ILE A 548 7.93 11.29 -2.83
CA ILE A 548 6.62 11.86 -2.51
C ILE A 548 6.00 11.13 -1.31
N PRO A 549 5.63 11.86 -0.24
CA PRO A 549 5.84 13.29 0.02
C PRO A 549 7.30 13.66 0.23
N THR A 550 7.65 14.95 0.08
CA THR A 550 9.02 15.45 0.27
C THR A 550 9.09 16.72 1.12
N CYS A 551 10.24 16.96 1.74
CA CYS A 551 10.58 18.24 2.40
C CYS A 551 11.07 19.33 1.45
N GLY A 552 11.02 19.08 0.13
CA GLY A 552 11.62 19.91 -0.91
C GLY A 552 12.83 19.28 -1.60
N TRP A 553 13.26 18.11 -1.15
CA TRP A 553 14.30 17.33 -1.81
C TRP A 553 13.74 16.65 -3.08
N GLY A 554 14.58 16.47 -4.10
CA GLY A 554 14.24 15.69 -5.29
C GLY A 554 13.63 16.48 -6.45
N TYR A 555 13.58 17.83 -6.40
CA TYR A 555 13.10 18.65 -7.51
C TYR A 555 14.20 19.11 -8.48
N GLY A 556 15.43 18.95 -8.15
CA GLY A 556 16.55 19.62 -8.81
C GLY A 556 17.49 18.75 -9.63
N THR A 557 17.30 17.44 -9.65
CA THR A 557 18.23 16.50 -10.29
C THR A 557 17.47 15.32 -10.86
N ASP A 558 17.75 14.91 -12.06
CA ASP A 558 17.34 13.66 -12.72
C ASP A 558 15.94 13.07 -12.33
N ASN A 559 15.07 13.88 -11.71
CA ASN A 559 13.73 13.56 -11.22
C ASN A 559 12.72 13.37 -12.37
N GLY A 560 13.13 12.74 -13.43
CA GLY A 560 12.37 12.65 -14.68
C GLY A 560 11.57 11.38 -14.85
N LEU A 561 11.17 11.18 -16.05
CA LEU A 561 10.13 10.31 -16.56
C LEU A 561 10.15 8.88 -16.06
N ASP A 562 11.28 8.22 -16.06
CA ASP A 562 11.38 6.81 -15.61
C ASP A 562 11.14 6.63 -14.09
N TRP A 563 11.05 7.74 -13.32
CA TRP A 563 10.59 7.79 -11.93
C TRP A 563 9.24 8.45 -11.80
N THR A 564 9.11 9.70 -12.23
CA THR A 564 7.91 10.51 -11.95
C THR A 564 6.72 10.25 -12.89
N SER A 565 6.83 9.32 -13.85
CA SER A 565 5.69 8.72 -14.59
C SER A 565 4.65 8.06 -13.68
N THR A 566 4.96 7.89 -12.40
CA THR A 566 4.02 7.51 -11.33
C THR A 566 2.69 8.24 -11.43
N ILE A 567 2.71 9.55 -11.77
CA ILE A 567 1.50 10.39 -11.87
C ILE A 567 0.51 9.89 -12.94
N ALA A 568 1.00 9.19 -13.96
CA ALA A 568 0.19 8.62 -15.03
C ALA A 568 0.00 7.10 -14.86
N ILE A 569 1.08 6.35 -14.57
CA ILE A 569 1.07 4.89 -14.54
C ILE A 569 0.22 4.34 -13.39
N ILE A 570 0.29 4.92 -12.19
CA ILE A 570 -0.49 4.42 -11.06
C ILE A 570 -1.99 4.63 -11.27
N PRO A 571 -2.50 5.84 -11.58
CA PRO A 571 -3.93 6.00 -11.84
C PRO A 571 -4.46 5.11 -12.98
N TRP A 572 -3.65 4.88 -14.02
CA TRP A 572 -3.99 3.97 -15.10
C TRP A 572 -4.13 2.52 -14.62
N ASN A 573 -3.19 2.03 -13.79
CA ASN A 573 -3.28 0.69 -13.23
C ASN A 573 -4.46 0.53 -12.25
N LEU A 574 -4.77 1.54 -11.45
CA LEU A 574 -5.98 1.52 -10.61
C LEU A 574 -7.24 1.38 -11.48
N TYR A 575 -7.33 2.12 -12.59
CA TYR A 575 -8.42 1.95 -13.54
C TYR A 575 -8.47 0.53 -14.12
N LEU A 576 -7.34 -0.02 -14.55
CA LEU A 576 -7.30 -1.38 -15.13
C LEU A 576 -7.75 -2.46 -14.14
N PHE A 577 -7.31 -2.39 -12.89
CA PHE A 577 -7.58 -3.43 -11.89
C PHE A 577 -8.94 -3.29 -11.20
N TYR A 578 -9.43 -2.07 -11.01
CA TYR A 578 -10.67 -1.82 -10.28
C TYR A 578 -11.84 -1.38 -11.17
N GLY A 579 -11.62 -0.99 -12.40
CA GLY A 579 -12.63 -0.37 -13.25
C GLY A 579 -13.05 1.01 -12.73
N ASP A 580 -12.28 1.61 -11.82
CA ASP A 580 -12.55 2.90 -11.20
C ASP A 580 -11.67 3.99 -11.80
N ASP A 581 -12.30 4.98 -12.40
CA ASP A 581 -11.64 6.09 -13.09
C ASP A 581 -11.32 7.29 -12.20
N GLU A 582 -11.64 7.24 -10.89
CA GLU A 582 -11.55 8.41 -10.00
C GLU A 582 -10.12 8.96 -9.89
N ALA A 583 -9.13 8.09 -9.63
CA ALA A 583 -7.74 8.52 -9.53
C ALA A 583 -7.24 9.13 -10.85
N LEU A 584 -7.59 8.50 -11.98
CA LEU A 584 -7.22 8.96 -13.31
C LEU A 584 -7.88 10.32 -13.63
N ARG A 585 -9.16 10.47 -13.31
CA ARG A 585 -9.92 11.72 -13.49
C ARG A 585 -9.37 12.86 -12.66
N ARG A 586 -9.04 12.59 -11.38
CA ARG A 586 -8.46 13.61 -10.49
C ARG A 586 -7.05 14.01 -10.90
N CYS A 587 -6.25 13.06 -11.39
CA CYS A 587 -4.87 13.31 -11.83
C CYS A 587 -4.77 13.85 -13.26
N TYR A 588 -5.84 13.79 -14.07
CA TYR A 588 -5.80 14.21 -15.47
C TYR A 588 -5.17 15.60 -15.69
N PRO A 589 -5.57 16.67 -14.97
CA PRO A 589 -4.95 17.98 -15.15
C PRO A 589 -3.46 17.99 -14.76
N ASN A 590 -3.06 17.12 -13.84
CA ASN A 590 -1.68 17.00 -13.39
C ASN A 590 -0.82 16.24 -14.41
N ILE A 591 -1.32 15.14 -14.96
CA ILE A 591 -0.69 14.39 -16.05
C ILE A 591 -0.49 15.30 -17.28
N LYS A 592 -1.52 16.07 -17.62
CA LYS A 592 -1.45 17.03 -18.74
C LYS A 592 -0.32 18.06 -18.55
N ARG A 593 -0.24 18.70 -17.37
CA ARG A 593 0.83 19.65 -17.07
C ARG A 593 2.21 19.00 -17.10
N TYR A 594 2.30 17.76 -16.62
CA TYR A 594 3.54 16.99 -16.61
C TYR A 594 4.01 16.68 -18.03
N VAL A 595 3.16 16.14 -18.89
CA VAL A 595 3.45 15.84 -20.30
C VAL A 595 3.78 17.11 -21.09
N ASP A 596 3.04 18.20 -20.88
CA ASP A 596 3.32 19.49 -21.53
C ASP A 596 4.68 20.06 -21.10
N TYR A 597 5.07 19.91 -19.81
CA TYR A 597 6.41 20.30 -19.34
C TYR A 597 7.51 19.47 -20.02
N VAL A 598 7.33 18.16 -20.08
CA VAL A 598 8.30 17.29 -20.77
C VAL A 598 8.46 17.70 -22.23
N GLY A 599 7.35 18.07 -22.91
CA GLY A 599 7.39 18.59 -24.27
C GLY A 599 8.24 19.85 -24.41
N GLN A 600 8.24 20.74 -23.39
CA GLN A 600 9.03 21.97 -23.41
C GLN A 600 10.54 21.73 -23.27
N ILE A 601 10.95 20.70 -22.49
CA ILE A 601 12.35 20.39 -22.24
C ILE A 601 12.94 19.36 -23.23
N SER A 602 12.09 18.69 -24.01
CA SER A 602 12.49 17.68 -24.99
C SER A 602 13.08 18.34 -26.23
N GLN A 603 14.04 17.65 -26.87
CA GLN A 603 14.60 18.03 -28.16
C GLN A 603 14.19 17.01 -29.22
N ASN A 604 13.50 17.45 -30.27
CA ASN A 604 12.95 16.54 -31.31
C ASN A 604 12.16 15.37 -30.71
N HIS A 605 11.30 15.63 -29.72
CA HIS A 605 10.50 14.66 -28.99
C HIS A 605 11.29 13.64 -28.12
N LEU A 606 12.59 13.84 -27.91
CA LEU A 606 13.45 12.99 -27.08
C LEU A 606 13.99 13.75 -25.87
N THR A 607 14.26 13.02 -24.77
CA THR A 607 14.75 13.64 -23.53
C THR A 607 15.66 12.68 -22.76
N THR A 608 16.68 13.27 -22.10
CA THR A 608 17.54 12.57 -21.12
C THR A 608 17.09 12.81 -19.68
N TRP A 609 15.96 13.47 -19.47
CA TRP A 609 15.48 13.79 -18.14
C TRP A 609 14.87 12.56 -17.49
N GLY A 610 15.63 11.93 -16.62
CA GLY A 610 15.32 10.70 -15.89
C GLY A 610 16.54 10.14 -15.19
N ARG A 611 16.43 9.03 -14.49
CA ARG A 611 17.52 8.33 -13.79
C ARG A 611 18.12 7.19 -14.61
N GLY A 612 17.37 6.64 -15.57
CA GLY A 612 17.79 5.51 -16.38
C GLY A 612 17.55 4.16 -15.68
N ASP A 613 18.10 3.10 -16.24
CA ASP A 613 17.94 1.74 -15.74
C ASP A 613 18.80 1.51 -14.49
N TRP A 614 18.25 1.79 -13.31
CA TRP A 614 18.95 1.81 -12.01
C TRP A 614 19.38 0.41 -11.58
N VAL A 615 20.59 0.30 -11.00
CA VAL A 615 21.22 -0.94 -10.53
C VAL A 615 21.23 -2.05 -11.60
N PRO A 616 21.77 -1.79 -12.81
CA PRO A 616 21.99 -2.86 -13.80
C PRO A 616 23.06 -3.84 -13.31
N VAL A 617 23.04 -5.08 -13.84
CA VAL A 617 24.03 -6.09 -13.46
C VAL A 617 25.43 -5.72 -13.96
N THR A 618 25.56 -5.38 -15.25
CA THR A 618 26.87 -5.07 -15.86
C THR A 618 26.94 -3.67 -16.43
N VAL A 619 26.08 -3.33 -17.41
CA VAL A 619 26.14 -2.07 -18.15
C VAL A 619 24.77 -1.39 -18.13
N GLY A 620 24.77 -0.10 -17.79
CA GLY A 620 23.57 0.72 -17.89
C GLY A 620 23.11 0.89 -19.35
N SER A 621 21.81 1.06 -19.52
CA SER A 621 21.16 1.30 -20.81
C SER A 621 21.22 2.77 -21.21
N ASN A 622 20.96 3.07 -22.48
CA ASN A 622 20.87 4.44 -22.96
C ASN A 622 19.73 5.19 -22.28
N LYS A 623 20.10 6.21 -21.50
CA LYS A 623 19.17 6.98 -20.67
C LYS A 623 18.15 7.77 -21.50
N GLU A 624 18.58 8.35 -22.63
CA GLU A 624 17.66 9.08 -23.51
C GLU A 624 16.62 8.15 -24.13
N LEU A 625 17.01 6.92 -24.48
CA LEU A 625 16.08 5.92 -24.96
C LEU A 625 15.04 5.58 -23.88
N THR A 626 15.47 5.21 -22.68
CA THR A 626 14.55 4.81 -21.62
C THR A 626 13.64 5.94 -21.17
N SER A 627 14.17 7.14 -20.91
CA SER A 627 13.37 8.32 -20.53
C SER A 627 12.36 8.72 -21.63
N SER A 628 12.75 8.65 -22.91
CA SER A 628 11.84 8.96 -24.02
C SER A 628 10.74 7.90 -24.19
N VAL A 629 11.01 6.62 -23.88
CA VAL A 629 9.96 5.61 -23.85
C VAL A 629 8.92 5.93 -22.78
N TYR A 630 9.32 6.34 -21.58
CA TYR A 630 8.35 6.74 -20.54
C TYR A 630 7.60 8.03 -20.90
N TYR A 631 8.23 8.96 -21.64
CA TYR A 631 7.51 10.11 -22.21
C TYR A 631 6.38 9.66 -23.17
N TYR A 632 6.64 8.66 -24.00
CA TYR A 632 5.62 8.05 -24.84
C TYR A 632 4.51 7.41 -24.00
N VAL A 633 4.84 6.65 -22.96
CA VAL A 633 3.88 5.96 -22.09
C VAL A 633 2.94 6.96 -21.41
N ASP A 634 3.47 8.03 -20.82
CA ASP A 634 2.65 9.05 -20.17
C ASP A 634 1.74 9.77 -21.15
N THR A 635 2.26 10.06 -22.35
CA THR A 635 1.48 10.69 -23.42
C THR A 635 0.36 9.78 -23.92
N GLN A 636 0.61 8.49 -24.05
CA GLN A 636 -0.40 7.48 -24.42
C GLN A 636 -1.50 7.37 -23.37
N ILE A 637 -1.14 7.31 -22.10
CA ILE A 637 -2.11 7.27 -20.99
C ILE A 637 -2.96 8.54 -21.00
N LEU A 638 -2.34 9.70 -21.19
CA LEU A 638 -3.05 10.98 -21.26
C LEU A 638 -4.03 11.02 -22.44
N ALA A 639 -3.61 10.55 -23.62
CA ALA A 639 -4.48 10.49 -24.80
C ALA A 639 -5.69 9.57 -24.56
N ARG A 640 -5.47 8.39 -24.01
CA ARG A 640 -6.55 7.44 -23.66
C ARG A 640 -7.50 8.03 -22.61
N ALA A 641 -6.97 8.67 -21.58
CA ALA A 641 -7.78 9.36 -20.57
C ALA A 641 -8.61 10.49 -21.18
N ALA A 642 -8.02 11.28 -22.10
CA ALA A 642 -8.73 12.32 -22.84
C ALA A 642 -9.91 11.75 -23.64
N GLN A 643 -9.71 10.64 -24.34
CA GLN A 643 -10.76 9.92 -25.07
C GLN A 643 -11.88 9.45 -24.12
N MET A 644 -11.52 8.81 -23.02
CA MET A 644 -12.48 8.32 -22.01
C MET A 644 -13.33 9.44 -21.42
N PHE A 645 -12.75 10.62 -21.24
CA PHE A 645 -13.42 11.75 -20.60
C PHE A 645 -14.09 12.71 -21.61
N GLY A 646 -14.01 12.43 -22.91
CA GLY A 646 -14.62 13.24 -23.97
C GLY A 646 -13.88 14.54 -24.26
N TYR A 647 -12.57 14.60 -23.99
CA TYR A 647 -11.72 15.76 -24.29
C TYR A 647 -11.10 15.63 -25.70
N GLU A 648 -11.93 15.77 -26.74
CA GLU A 648 -11.56 15.50 -28.14
C GLU A 648 -10.27 16.23 -28.58
N SER A 649 -10.15 17.52 -28.31
CA SER A 649 -8.95 18.31 -28.68
C SER A 649 -7.67 17.80 -28.01
N ASP A 650 -7.75 17.38 -26.74
CA ASP A 650 -6.62 16.79 -26.03
C ASP A 650 -6.31 15.39 -26.60
N TYR A 651 -7.33 14.59 -26.90
CA TYR A 651 -7.15 13.28 -27.52
C TYR A 651 -6.40 13.40 -28.86
N GLU A 652 -6.82 14.29 -29.77
CA GLU A 652 -6.15 14.53 -31.03
C GLU A 652 -4.69 14.99 -30.83
N LYS A 653 -4.49 15.98 -29.94
CA LYS A 653 -3.15 16.54 -29.65
C LYS A 653 -2.20 15.46 -29.14
N TYR A 654 -2.59 14.75 -28.09
CA TYR A 654 -1.68 13.82 -27.41
C TYR A 654 -1.54 12.48 -28.15
N SER A 655 -2.52 12.05 -28.93
CA SER A 655 -2.39 10.91 -29.85
C SER A 655 -1.34 11.18 -30.92
N ARG A 656 -1.35 12.39 -31.49
CA ARG A 656 -0.32 12.80 -32.46
C ARG A 656 1.06 12.90 -31.79
N LEU A 657 1.15 13.55 -30.64
CA LEU A 657 2.40 13.66 -29.89
C LEU A 657 3.00 12.28 -29.57
N ALA A 658 2.16 11.31 -29.14
CA ALA A 658 2.63 9.95 -28.89
C ALA A 658 3.21 9.29 -30.14
N GLN A 659 2.58 9.48 -31.32
CA GLN A 659 3.11 9.00 -32.59
C GLN A 659 4.45 9.65 -32.94
N ASP A 660 4.56 10.97 -32.76
CA ASP A 660 5.78 11.71 -33.04
C ASP A 660 6.94 11.25 -32.14
N ILE A 661 6.68 11.02 -30.83
CA ILE A 661 7.67 10.47 -29.88
C ILE A 661 8.11 9.08 -30.32
N ARG A 662 7.14 8.18 -30.62
CA ARG A 662 7.44 6.83 -31.08
C ARG A 662 8.29 6.83 -32.33
N GLN A 663 7.99 7.70 -33.29
CA GLN A 663 8.74 7.84 -34.53
C GLN A 663 10.16 8.35 -34.25
N ALA A 664 10.33 9.38 -33.41
CA ALA A 664 11.63 9.94 -33.05
C ALA A 664 12.54 8.91 -32.38
N ILE A 665 11.98 8.07 -31.48
CA ILE A 665 12.71 6.98 -30.82
C ILE A 665 13.22 5.97 -31.87
N ASN A 666 12.34 5.56 -32.79
CA ASN A 666 12.68 4.58 -33.83
C ASN A 666 13.70 5.15 -34.81
N ASP A 667 13.57 6.38 -35.24
CA ASP A 667 14.50 7.02 -36.19
C ASP A 667 15.90 7.16 -35.63
N LYS A 668 16.02 7.42 -34.31
CA LYS A 668 17.31 7.62 -33.67
C LYS A 668 17.99 6.33 -33.21
N TYR A 669 17.22 5.42 -32.65
CA TYR A 669 17.76 4.29 -31.89
C TYR A 669 17.61 2.91 -32.54
N LEU A 670 16.63 2.74 -33.45
CA LEU A 670 16.38 1.44 -34.06
C LEU A 670 17.29 1.22 -35.30
N ASP A 671 18.25 0.30 -35.18
CA ASP A 671 18.92 -0.28 -36.34
C ASP A 671 17.94 -1.28 -37.00
N ARG A 672 17.27 -0.86 -38.08
CA ARG A 672 16.27 -1.68 -38.80
C ARG A 672 16.86 -2.92 -39.43
N GLU A 673 18.14 -2.83 -39.88
CA GLU A 673 18.80 -3.97 -40.50
C GLU A 673 19.13 -5.03 -39.47
N LYS A 674 19.67 -4.68 -38.34
CA LYS A 674 19.98 -5.60 -37.26
C LYS A 674 18.77 -5.95 -36.39
N GLY A 675 17.77 -5.10 -36.25
CA GLY A 675 16.64 -5.23 -35.32
C GLY A 675 17.04 -5.04 -33.86
N ILE A 676 17.88 -4.05 -33.59
CA ILE A 676 18.33 -3.70 -32.23
C ILE A 676 18.17 -2.21 -31.96
N TYR A 677 17.93 -1.88 -30.68
CA TYR A 677 17.92 -0.51 -30.20
C TYR A 677 19.26 -0.16 -29.55
N ALA A 678 19.78 1.01 -29.84
CA ALA A 678 21.03 1.56 -29.29
C ALA A 678 22.17 0.51 -29.29
N SER A 679 22.68 0.08 -28.14
CA SER A 679 23.72 -0.94 -28.01
C SER A 679 23.20 -2.36 -27.93
N GLY A 680 21.90 -2.55 -27.88
CA GLY A 680 21.23 -3.85 -27.81
C GLY A 680 21.39 -4.55 -26.46
N THR A 681 21.37 -3.83 -25.33
CA THR A 681 21.28 -4.47 -24.01
C THR A 681 19.92 -5.16 -23.82
N GLN A 682 19.79 -6.05 -22.84
CA GLN A 682 18.49 -6.70 -22.56
C GLN A 682 17.40 -5.63 -22.27
N THR A 683 17.71 -4.55 -21.56
CA THR A 683 16.80 -3.44 -21.29
C THR A 683 16.45 -2.67 -22.55
N GLU A 684 17.44 -2.34 -23.40
CA GLU A 684 17.22 -1.58 -24.63
C GLU A 684 16.38 -2.33 -25.68
N LEU A 685 16.31 -3.67 -25.59
CA LEU A 685 15.45 -4.50 -26.42
C LEU A 685 14.08 -4.73 -25.77
N SER A 686 14.02 -5.01 -24.46
CA SER A 686 12.79 -5.36 -23.78
C SER A 686 11.86 -4.15 -23.53
N VAL A 687 12.41 -2.99 -23.16
CA VAL A 687 11.60 -1.80 -22.86
C VAL A 687 10.81 -1.29 -24.07
N PRO A 688 11.40 -1.13 -25.26
CA PRO A 688 10.64 -0.76 -26.47
C PRO A 688 9.61 -1.83 -26.89
N LEU A 689 9.91 -3.12 -26.74
CA LEU A 689 8.94 -4.18 -27.02
C LEU A 689 7.74 -4.12 -26.09
N TYR A 690 7.98 -4.06 -24.78
CA TYR A 690 6.93 -4.05 -23.74
C TYR A 690 6.01 -2.84 -23.88
N TRP A 691 6.55 -1.66 -24.12
CA TRP A 691 5.77 -0.42 -24.21
C TRP A 691 5.23 -0.12 -25.64
N GLY A 692 5.39 -1.03 -26.59
CA GLY A 692 4.80 -0.90 -27.92
C GLY A 692 5.47 0.13 -28.83
N ILE A 693 6.75 0.41 -28.61
CA ILE A 693 7.55 1.33 -29.44
C ILE A 693 7.91 0.68 -30.76
N VAL A 694 8.26 -0.61 -30.72
CA VAL A 694 8.76 -1.35 -31.91
C VAL A 694 7.72 -1.35 -33.04
N PRO A 695 8.09 -1.03 -34.28
CA PRO A 695 7.22 -1.20 -35.45
C PRO A 695 6.77 -2.65 -35.63
N ASP A 696 5.53 -2.89 -36.03
CA ASP A 696 4.94 -4.22 -36.09
C ASP A 696 5.74 -5.18 -37.00
N GLU A 697 6.25 -4.69 -38.12
CA GLU A 697 7.06 -5.44 -39.06
C GLU A 697 8.45 -5.86 -38.52
N LEU A 698 8.90 -5.27 -37.40
CA LEU A 698 10.19 -5.58 -36.78
C LEU A 698 10.06 -6.27 -35.41
N LYS A 699 8.85 -6.42 -34.90
CA LYS A 699 8.60 -7.02 -33.58
C LYS A 699 9.24 -8.41 -33.45
N GLU A 700 9.01 -9.30 -34.39
CA GLU A 700 9.59 -10.64 -34.37
C GLU A 700 11.10 -10.61 -34.35
N LYS A 701 11.72 -9.71 -35.12
CA LYS A 701 13.18 -9.60 -35.20
C LYS A 701 13.79 -9.08 -33.91
N VAL A 702 13.20 -8.03 -33.33
CA VAL A 702 13.68 -7.47 -32.06
C VAL A 702 13.47 -8.47 -30.91
N ALA A 703 12.34 -9.16 -30.88
CA ALA A 703 12.04 -10.19 -29.89
C ALA A 703 12.99 -11.40 -30.01
N TYR A 704 13.30 -11.81 -31.25
CA TYR A 704 14.31 -12.84 -31.50
C TYR A 704 15.68 -12.44 -30.95
N ASN A 705 16.13 -11.21 -31.22
CA ASN A 705 17.41 -10.70 -30.73
C ASN A 705 17.45 -10.61 -29.19
N LEU A 706 16.34 -10.22 -28.55
CA LEU A 706 16.23 -10.26 -27.10
C LEU A 706 16.37 -11.68 -26.57
N ASN A 707 15.66 -12.64 -27.18
CA ASN A 707 15.74 -14.06 -26.80
C ASN A 707 17.16 -14.60 -26.92
N GLU A 708 17.83 -14.40 -28.09
CA GLU A 708 19.17 -14.85 -28.30
C GLU A 708 20.18 -14.26 -27.30
N LYS A 709 20.00 -13.01 -26.96
CA LYS A 709 20.83 -12.34 -25.94
C LYS A 709 20.67 -12.98 -24.57
N VAL A 710 19.43 -13.28 -24.17
CA VAL A 710 19.15 -13.95 -22.90
C VAL A 710 19.63 -15.42 -22.91
N VAL A 711 19.46 -16.14 -24.02
CA VAL A 711 19.99 -17.51 -24.17
C VAL A 711 21.51 -17.52 -24.09
N ALA A 712 22.17 -16.56 -24.76
CA ALA A 712 23.63 -16.44 -24.75
C ALA A 712 24.20 -16.12 -23.35
N SER A 713 23.42 -15.46 -22.48
CA SER A 713 23.78 -15.23 -21.07
C SER A 713 23.48 -16.44 -20.16
N GLY A 714 23.11 -17.59 -20.72
CA GLY A 714 22.73 -18.78 -19.94
C GLY A 714 21.38 -18.60 -19.22
N HIS A 715 20.46 -17.82 -19.79
CA HIS A 715 19.17 -17.45 -19.20
C HIS A 715 19.29 -16.63 -17.91
N HIS A 716 20.35 -15.84 -17.79
CA HIS A 716 20.49 -14.86 -16.73
C HIS A 716 20.00 -13.50 -17.21
N LEU A 717 19.41 -12.75 -16.30
CA LEU A 717 19.08 -11.35 -16.55
C LEU A 717 20.36 -10.48 -16.52
N ASP A 718 20.36 -9.42 -17.32
CA ASP A 718 21.35 -8.34 -17.28
C ASP A 718 20.61 -7.01 -17.48
N VAL A 719 19.90 -6.62 -16.43
CA VAL A 719 19.00 -5.46 -16.41
C VAL A 719 19.08 -4.73 -15.07
N GLY A 720 18.69 -3.44 -15.08
CA GLY A 720 18.29 -2.72 -13.91
C GLY A 720 16.76 -2.74 -13.75
N VAL A 721 16.22 -1.77 -13.02
CA VAL A 721 14.79 -1.75 -12.64
C VAL A 721 13.83 -1.62 -13.83
N LEU A 722 14.21 -0.85 -14.86
CA LEU A 722 13.36 -0.63 -16.03
C LEU A 722 13.31 -1.87 -16.92
N GLY A 723 14.46 -2.49 -17.10
CA GLY A 723 14.55 -3.78 -17.81
C GLY A 723 13.89 -4.91 -17.02
N CYS A 724 13.97 -4.90 -15.68
CA CYS A 724 13.28 -5.86 -14.83
C CYS A 724 11.76 -5.81 -15.04
N LYS A 725 11.18 -4.62 -15.15
CA LYS A 725 9.75 -4.43 -15.49
C LYS A 725 9.38 -5.03 -16.85
N ALA A 726 10.27 -4.90 -17.83
CA ALA A 726 9.95 -5.22 -19.22
C ALA A 726 10.33 -6.64 -19.66
N LEU A 727 11.46 -7.19 -19.17
CA LEU A 727 12.12 -8.37 -19.74
C LEU A 727 11.23 -9.61 -19.86
N LEU A 728 10.67 -10.06 -18.73
CA LEU A 728 9.85 -11.28 -18.70
C LEU A 728 8.56 -11.11 -19.50
N ASN A 729 7.95 -9.94 -19.43
CA ASN A 729 6.73 -9.60 -20.17
C ASN A 729 7.02 -9.55 -21.69
N ALA A 730 8.07 -8.83 -22.11
CA ALA A 730 8.45 -8.73 -23.52
C ALA A 730 8.76 -10.09 -24.15
N LEU A 731 9.48 -10.96 -23.44
CA LEU A 731 9.73 -12.33 -23.90
C LEU A 731 8.43 -13.13 -24.03
N SER A 732 7.58 -13.11 -22.99
CA SER A 732 6.36 -13.92 -22.95
C SER A 732 5.35 -13.50 -24.01
N GLU A 733 5.14 -12.20 -24.19
CA GLU A 733 4.16 -11.64 -25.13
C GLU A 733 4.57 -11.78 -26.60
N ASN A 734 5.87 -12.02 -26.85
CA ASN A 734 6.41 -12.19 -28.20
C ASN A 734 6.87 -13.65 -28.52
N GLY A 735 6.30 -14.64 -27.83
CA GLY A 735 6.47 -16.06 -28.18
C GLY A 735 7.65 -16.77 -27.48
N TYR A 736 8.38 -16.09 -26.60
CA TYR A 736 9.55 -16.67 -25.88
C TYR A 736 9.28 -16.91 -24.39
N ALA A 737 8.05 -17.31 -24.04
CA ALA A 737 7.66 -17.55 -22.65
C ALA A 737 8.47 -18.67 -21.97
N GLU A 738 9.00 -19.66 -22.72
CA GLU A 738 9.92 -20.67 -22.19
C GLU A 738 11.24 -20.04 -21.71
N THR A 739 11.77 -19.07 -22.46
CA THR A 739 12.96 -18.31 -22.06
C THR A 739 12.68 -17.45 -20.84
N ALA A 740 11.54 -16.75 -20.81
CA ALA A 740 11.11 -15.99 -19.64
C ALA A 740 10.99 -16.87 -18.38
N TYR A 741 10.40 -18.05 -18.51
CA TYR A 741 10.31 -19.02 -17.41
C TYR A 741 11.70 -19.46 -16.90
N LYS A 742 12.64 -19.74 -17.78
CA LYS A 742 14.02 -20.12 -17.39
C LYS A 742 14.75 -18.99 -16.67
N VAL A 743 14.53 -17.74 -17.07
CA VAL A 743 15.06 -16.56 -16.34
C VAL A 743 14.41 -16.45 -14.96
N ALA A 744 13.09 -16.62 -14.88
CA ALA A 744 12.34 -16.47 -13.63
C ALA A 744 12.71 -17.52 -12.57
N ILE A 745 13.08 -18.76 -12.98
CA ILE A 745 13.48 -19.83 -12.05
C ILE A 745 14.99 -19.99 -11.93
N GLN A 746 15.78 -19.07 -12.50
CA GLN A 746 17.24 -19.09 -12.36
C GLN A 746 17.61 -18.91 -10.87
N ASP A 747 18.53 -19.74 -10.35
CA ASP A 747 18.96 -19.76 -8.95
C ASP A 747 20.45 -19.43 -8.74
N THR A 748 21.16 -19.16 -9.83
CA THR A 748 22.54 -18.68 -9.82
C THR A 748 22.62 -17.18 -10.13
N TYR A 749 23.73 -16.53 -9.76
CA TYR A 749 23.96 -15.09 -10.00
C TYR A 749 24.09 -14.76 -11.50
N PRO A 750 23.44 -13.67 -11.96
CA PRO A 750 22.46 -12.81 -11.30
C PRO A 750 21.02 -13.30 -11.53
N SER A 751 20.24 -13.39 -10.46
CA SER A 751 18.82 -13.77 -10.52
C SER A 751 18.09 -13.47 -9.19
N TRP A 752 16.75 -13.43 -9.22
CA TRP A 752 15.94 -13.41 -7.99
C TRP A 752 16.13 -14.67 -7.15
N GLY A 753 16.24 -15.83 -7.80
CA GLY A 753 16.49 -17.12 -7.13
C GLY A 753 17.80 -17.16 -6.37
N TRP A 754 18.84 -16.49 -6.88
CA TRP A 754 20.12 -16.33 -6.19
C TRP A 754 19.96 -15.69 -4.81
N TRP A 755 19.13 -14.67 -4.67
CA TRP A 755 18.87 -14.06 -3.37
C TRP A 755 18.23 -15.04 -2.40
N VAL A 756 17.14 -15.70 -2.82
CA VAL A 756 16.36 -16.61 -1.96
C VAL A 756 17.18 -17.85 -1.58
N THR A 757 17.95 -18.44 -2.49
CA THR A 757 18.80 -19.61 -2.21
C THR A 757 19.98 -19.27 -1.29
N ASN A 758 20.34 -17.98 -1.17
CA ASN A 758 21.31 -17.47 -0.22
C ASN A 758 20.66 -16.89 1.06
N GLY A 759 19.40 -17.18 1.32
CA GLY A 759 18.73 -16.92 2.60
C GLY A 759 17.97 -15.60 2.69
N ALA A 760 17.81 -14.86 1.59
CA ALA A 760 16.93 -13.69 1.56
C ALA A 760 15.47 -14.10 1.72
N THR A 761 14.73 -13.34 2.54
CA THR A 761 13.29 -13.52 2.76
C THR A 761 12.47 -12.36 2.20
N THR A 762 13.15 -11.41 1.59
CA THR A 762 12.66 -10.20 0.92
C THR A 762 13.40 -10.06 -0.41
N LEU A 763 12.95 -9.21 -1.31
CA LEU A 763 13.74 -8.80 -2.46
C LEU A 763 14.82 -7.80 -2.02
N LEU A 764 15.98 -7.86 -2.65
CA LEU A 764 17.11 -7.00 -2.36
C LEU A 764 17.19 -5.83 -3.34
N GLU A 765 17.94 -4.81 -2.98
CA GLU A 765 18.16 -3.63 -3.82
C GLU A 765 19.26 -3.85 -4.87
N ASN A 766 20.15 -4.82 -4.65
CA ASN A 766 21.26 -5.09 -5.56
C ASN A 766 21.30 -6.57 -5.95
N TRP A 767 21.68 -6.85 -7.20
CA TRP A 767 21.87 -8.22 -7.67
C TRP A 767 23.02 -8.93 -6.94
N LYS A 768 24.07 -8.18 -6.55
CA LYS A 768 25.24 -8.69 -5.80
C LYS A 768 24.96 -8.67 -4.31
N LEU A 769 25.21 -9.80 -3.63
CA LEU A 769 25.11 -9.89 -2.17
C LEU A 769 26.24 -9.16 -1.44
N ASP A 770 27.37 -8.96 -2.09
CA ASP A 770 28.56 -8.26 -1.58
C ASP A 770 28.70 -6.82 -2.13
N ALA A 771 27.64 -6.25 -2.67
CA ALA A 771 27.63 -4.87 -3.12
C ALA A 771 27.99 -3.89 -1.98
N THR A 772 28.61 -2.78 -2.34
CA THR A 772 29.03 -1.72 -1.40
C THR A 772 28.17 -0.46 -1.51
N ARG A 773 27.24 -0.43 -2.46
CA ARG A 773 26.27 0.64 -2.69
C ARG A 773 24.92 0.03 -3.07
N ASP A 774 23.84 0.73 -2.79
CA ASP A 774 22.49 0.27 -3.09
C ASP A 774 22.25 -1.12 -2.49
N ILE A 775 22.31 -1.22 -1.16
CA ILE A 775 22.53 -2.46 -0.42
C ILE A 775 21.48 -2.75 0.67
N SER A 776 20.26 -2.24 0.49
CA SER A 776 19.13 -2.64 1.32
C SER A 776 18.77 -4.11 1.08
N ASP A 777 18.57 -4.86 2.17
CA ASP A 777 18.10 -6.25 2.09
C ASP A 777 16.56 -6.35 2.11
N ASN A 778 15.85 -5.22 1.95
CA ASN A 778 14.38 -5.18 1.91
C ASN A 778 13.91 -4.04 0.99
N HIS A 779 13.73 -4.36 -0.30
CA HIS A 779 13.44 -3.39 -1.35
C HIS A 779 12.41 -3.94 -2.33
N MET A 780 11.49 -3.11 -2.84
CA MET A 780 10.40 -3.61 -3.68
C MET A 780 10.57 -3.35 -5.19
N MET A 781 11.57 -2.56 -5.63
CA MET A 781 11.69 -2.09 -7.01
C MET A 781 11.82 -3.21 -8.05
N PHE A 782 12.35 -4.37 -7.68
CA PHE A 782 12.45 -5.55 -8.54
C PHE A 782 11.24 -6.49 -8.45
N GLY A 783 10.09 -6.01 -7.93
CA GLY A 783 8.91 -6.82 -7.62
C GLY A 783 8.06 -7.26 -8.81
N GLU A 784 8.35 -6.85 -10.04
CA GLU A 784 7.56 -7.21 -11.23
C GLU A 784 7.47 -8.73 -11.45
N ILE A 785 8.44 -9.50 -10.99
CA ILE A 785 8.38 -10.97 -11.06
C ILE A 785 7.11 -11.53 -10.38
N GLY A 786 6.65 -10.90 -9.29
CA GLY A 786 5.40 -11.24 -8.62
C GLY A 786 4.17 -11.08 -9.53
N ALA A 787 4.12 -10.01 -10.34
CA ALA A 787 3.07 -9.82 -11.33
C ALA A 787 3.19 -10.80 -12.50
N TRP A 788 4.43 -11.06 -12.95
CA TRP A 788 4.66 -11.95 -14.06
C TRP A 788 4.18 -13.39 -13.81
N PHE A 789 4.23 -13.87 -12.57
CA PHE A 789 3.66 -15.19 -12.26
C PHE A 789 2.16 -15.26 -12.54
N TYR A 790 1.39 -14.20 -12.27
CA TYR A 790 -0.03 -14.14 -12.65
C TYR A 790 -0.20 -14.04 -14.16
N LYS A 791 0.56 -13.18 -14.82
CA LYS A 791 0.48 -12.93 -16.27
C LYS A 791 1.07 -14.09 -17.06
N GLY A 792 2.34 -14.41 -16.84
CA GLY A 792 3.08 -15.36 -17.64
C GLY A 792 2.65 -16.82 -17.46
N LEU A 793 2.51 -17.27 -16.21
CA LEU A 793 2.16 -18.68 -15.90
C LEU A 793 0.65 -18.88 -15.74
N GLY A 794 -0.01 -17.96 -15.02
CA GLY A 794 -1.47 -17.96 -14.82
C GLY A 794 -2.26 -17.46 -16.03
N GLY A 795 -1.65 -16.62 -16.86
CA GLY A 795 -2.29 -16.03 -18.02
C GLY A 795 -3.36 -14.99 -17.69
N LEU A 796 -3.36 -14.42 -16.48
CA LEU A 796 -4.38 -13.47 -16.04
C LEU A 796 -4.00 -12.04 -16.43
N TYR A 797 -4.73 -11.44 -17.38
CA TYR A 797 -4.55 -10.05 -17.79
C TYR A 797 -5.87 -9.29 -17.69
N PRO A 798 -5.92 -8.09 -17.11
CA PRO A 798 -7.06 -7.19 -17.23
C PRO A 798 -7.17 -6.68 -18.68
N ASP A 799 -8.39 -6.48 -19.17
CA ASP A 799 -8.65 -5.88 -20.48
C ASP A 799 -8.82 -4.36 -20.33
N SER A 800 -8.04 -3.57 -21.06
CA SER A 800 -8.11 -2.10 -21.00
C SER A 800 -9.40 -1.50 -21.55
N ASN A 801 -10.13 -2.23 -22.39
CA ASN A 801 -11.43 -1.82 -22.90
C ASN A 801 -12.58 -2.19 -21.96
N HIS A 802 -12.37 -3.18 -21.10
CA HIS A 802 -13.33 -3.69 -20.12
C HIS A 802 -12.63 -3.89 -18.75
N PRO A 803 -12.20 -2.80 -18.08
CA PRO A 803 -11.34 -2.83 -16.90
C PRO A 803 -12.02 -3.47 -15.69
N GLY A 804 -11.26 -3.65 -14.61
CA GLY A 804 -11.73 -4.28 -13.37
C GLY A 804 -11.97 -5.78 -13.50
N PHE A 805 -11.36 -6.42 -14.49
CA PHE A 805 -11.61 -7.83 -14.81
C PHE A 805 -13.08 -8.09 -15.23
N LYS A 806 -13.75 -7.08 -15.79
CA LYS A 806 -15.05 -7.23 -16.42
C LYS A 806 -14.96 -8.18 -17.62
N HIS A 807 -13.90 -8.02 -18.43
CA HIS A 807 -13.45 -9.01 -19.38
C HIS A 807 -12.01 -9.39 -19.08
N ILE A 808 -11.71 -10.67 -19.14
CA ILE A 808 -10.41 -11.22 -18.75
C ILE A 808 -9.72 -11.79 -19.98
N GLN A 809 -8.50 -11.33 -20.27
CA GLN A 809 -7.66 -11.97 -21.25
C GLN A 809 -6.89 -13.11 -20.57
N LEU A 810 -7.20 -14.36 -20.96
CA LEU A 810 -6.55 -15.54 -20.45
C LEU A 810 -5.50 -16.06 -21.45
N LYS A 811 -4.22 -15.96 -21.10
CA LYS A 811 -3.09 -16.38 -21.96
C LYS A 811 -2.08 -17.20 -21.14
N PRO A 812 -2.49 -18.37 -20.57
CA PRO A 812 -1.60 -19.17 -19.73
C PRO A 812 -0.44 -19.74 -20.55
N TYR A 813 0.70 -19.94 -19.90
CA TYR A 813 1.82 -20.66 -20.48
C TYR A 813 2.12 -21.93 -19.67
N PHE A 814 2.48 -23.03 -20.37
CA PHE A 814 2.72 -24.35 -19.78
C PHE A 814 4.18 -24.78 -19.99
N PRO A 815 5.15 -24.24 -19.22
CA PRO A 815 6.58 -24.46 -19.46
C PRO A 815 7.00 -25.90 -19.25
N LYS A 816 8.09 -26.28 -19.89
CA LYS A 816 8.73 -27.58 -19.64
C LYS A 816 9.30 -27.60 -18.22
N GLY A 817 9.08 -28.73 -17.52
CA GLY A 817 9.59 -28.88 -16.14
C GLY A 817 8.71 -28.31 -15.05
N LEU A 818 7.56 -27.73 -15.39
CA LEU A 818 6.53 -27.32 -14.43
C LEU A 818 5.31 -28.24 -14.60
N ASP A 819 4.87 -28.89 -13.52
CA ASP A 819 3.80 -29.90 -13.56
C ASP A 819 2.43 -29.29 -13.22
N SER A 820 2.40 -28.25 -12.41
CA SER A 820 1.15 -27.55 -12.06
C SER A 820 1.40 -26.11 -11.65
N PHE A 821 0.41 -25.27 -11.92
CA PHE A 821 0.37 -23.90 -11.46
C PHE A 821 -1.07 -23.48 -11.16
N HIS A 822 -1.25 -22.70 -10.12
CA HIS A 822 -2.51 -22.09 -9.69
C HIS A 822 -2.29 -20.63 -9.45
N ALA A 823 -3.17 -19.78 -10.01
CA ALA A 823 -3.24 -18.36 -9.74
C ALA A 823 -4.68 -17.96 -9.43
N ARG A 824 -4.90 -17.23 -8.35
CA ARG A 824 -6.18 -16.61 -7.97
C ARG A 824 -5.98 -15.13 -7.73
N HIS A 825 -6.88 -14.33 -8.30
CA HIS A 825 -6.99 -12.91 -8.03
C HIS A 825 -8.45 -12.55 -7.74
N THR A 826 -8.69 -11.88 -6.61
CA THR A 826 -10.03 -11.40 -6.25
C THR A 826 -10.24 -10.01 -6.83
N SER A 827 -10.96 -9.95 -7.94
CA SER A 827 -11.33 -8.72 -8.64
C SER A 827 -12.56 -8.03 -8.01
N PRO A 828 -12.96 -6.83 -8.46
CA PRO A 828 -14.23 -6.21 -8.08
C PRO A 828 -15.47 -7.09 -8.32
N TYR A 829 -15.44 -7.96 -9.30
CA TYR A 829 -16.52 -8.90 -9.61
C TYR A 829 -16.46 -10.20 -8.79
N GLY A 830 -15.31 -10.58 -8.27
CA GLY A 830 -15.09 -11.81 -7.50
C GLY A 830 -13.79 -12.51 -7.91
N ASP A 831 -13.66 -13.79 -7.50
CA ASP A 831 -12.44 -14.55 -7.74
C ASP A 831 -12.30 -14.96 -9.21
N VAL A 832 -11.18 -14.58 -9.81
CA VAL A 832 -10.67 -15.10 -11.07
C VAL A 832 -9.63 -16.17 -10.72
N VAL A 833 -9.86 -17.40 -11.17
CA VAL A 833 -8.93 -18.52 -10.92
C VAL A 833 -8.46 -19.10 -12.23
N SER A 834 -7.15 -19.26 -12.37
CA SER A 834 -6.50 -19.98 -13.47
C SER A 834 -5.63 -21.08 -12.88
N GLU A 835 -6.00 -22.33 -13.13
CA GLU A 835 -5.30 -23.49 -12.58
C GLU A 835 -5.05 -24.53 -13.68
N TRP A 836 -3.85 -25.03 -13.76
CA TRP A 836 -3.55 -26.11 -14.69
C TRP A 836 -2.63 -27.18 -14.09
N THR A 837 -2.82 -28.41 -14.56
CA THR A 837 -2.01 -29.57 -14.16
C THR A 837 -1.65 -30.37 -15.41
N LYS A 838 -0.39 -30.73 -15.54
CA LYS A 838 0.15 -31.55 -16.63
C LYS A 838 -0.01 -33.02 -16.30
N LYS A 839 -0.61 -33.79 -17.21
CA LYS A 839 -0.75 -35.24 -17.11
C LYS A 839 -0.29 -35.89 -18.44
N GLY A 840 0.94 -36.32 -18.50
CA GLY A 840 1.57 -36.83 -19.74
C GLY A 840 1.67 -35.71 -20.80
N LYS A 841 1.03 -35.94 -21.97
CA LYS A 841 0.97 -34.96 -23.09
C LYS A 841 -0.27 -34.06 -23.04
N LYS A 842 -0.99 -34.03 -21.94
CA LYS A 842 -2.21 -33.24 -21.77
C LYS A 842 -2.06 -32.23 -20.62
N ILE A 843 -2.70 -31.09 -20.79
CA ILE A 843 -2.95 -30.12 -19.71
C ILE A 843 -4.43 -30.18 -19.33
N HIS A 844 -4.72 -30.42 -18.09
CA HIS A 844 -6.04 -30.17 -17.49
C HIS A 844 -6.04 -28.73 -16.98
N TYR A 845 -6.78 -27.87 -17.68
CA TYR A 845 -6.90 -26.45 -17.35
C TYR A 845 -8.27 -26.18 -16.78
N LYS A 846 -8.31 -25.61 -15.59
CA LYS A 846 -9.52 -25.19 -14.91
C LYS A 846 -9.50 -23.70 -14.68
N VAL A 847 -10.57 -23.02 -15.09
CA VAL A 847 -10.70 -21.58 -14.89
C VAL A 847 -12.04 -21.26 -14.26
N THR A 848 -12.03 -20.33 -13.28
CA THR A 848 -13.25 -19.76 -12.69
C THR A 848 -13.32 -18.30 -13.08
N ILE A 849 -14.46 -17.92 -13.63
CA ILE A 849 -14.79 -16.55 -14.05
C ILE A 849 -15.92 -16.07 -13.15
N PRO A 850 -15.76 -14.95 -12.43
CA PRO A 850 -16.77 -14.47 -11.49
C PRO A 850 -18.06 -14.03 -12.20
N SER A 851 -19.16 -14.03 -11.45
CA SER A 851 -20.46 -13.54 -11.93
C SER A 851 -20.36 -12.14 -12.51
N GLY A 852 -20.95 -11.93 -13.69
CA GLY A 852 -20.91 -10.64 -14.38
C GLY A 852 -19.63 -10.37 -15.18
N SER A 853 -18.65 -11.30 -15.18
CA SER A 853 -17.47 -11.22 -16.04
C SER A 853 -17.51 -12.22 -17.19
N THR A 854 -16.67 -11.97 -18.20
CA THR A 854 -16.40 -12.87 -19.32
C THR A 854 -14.90 -13.01 -19.53
N ALA A 855 -14.46 -13.98 -20.33
CA ALA A 855 -13.05 -14.11 -20.67
C ALA A 855 -12.85 -14.63 -22.10
N THR A 856 -11.74 -14.20 -22.72
CA THR A 856 -11.20 -14.80 -23.94
C THR A 856 -9.95 -15.62 -23.56
N LEU A 857 -10.01 -16.93 -23.72
CA LEU A 857 -8.86 -17.81 -23.54
C LEU A 857 -8.12 -18.00 -24.87
N VAL A 858 -6.83 -17.71 -24.89
CA VAL A 858 -5.93 -17.98 -25.99
C VAL A 858 -4.87 -19.00 -25.51
N LEU A 859 -4.93 -20.21 -26.05
CA LEU A 859 -3.95 -21.25 -25.72
C LEU A 859 -2.60 -20.94 -26.36
N PRO A 860 -1.48 -21.27 -25.67
CA PRO A 860 -0.15 -21.01 -26.21
C PRO A 860 0.14 -21.84 -27.49
N ALA A 861 1.03 -21.33 -28.32
CA ALA A 861 1.44 -22.01 -29.56
C ALA A 861 1.87 -23.46 -29.25
N GLY A 862 1.45 -24.41 -30.13
CA GLY A 862 1.66 -25.84 -29.93
C GLY A 862 0.65 -26.53 -29.01
N TRP A 863 -0.41 -25.83 -28.55
CA TRP A 863 -1.47 -26.41 -27.73
C TRP A 863 -2.85 -26.12 -28.33
N SER A 864 -3.76 -27.09 -28.27
CA SER A 864 -5.16 -26.95 -28.71
C SER A 864 -6.11 -27.72 -27.78
N SER A 865 -7.36 -27.29 -27.74
CA SER A 865 -8.47 -28.03 -27.13
C SER A 865 -9.38 -28.65 -28.18
N LYS A 866 -10.38 -29.42 -27.77
CA LYS A 866 -11.43 -29.89 -28.68
C LYS A 866 -12.24 -28.73 -29.29
N GLN A 867 -12.28 -27.58 -28.64
CA GLN A 867 -13.03 -26.38 -29.04
C GLN A 867 -12.19 -25.38 -29.84
N GLY A 868 -10.89 -25.66 -30.03
CA GLY A 868 -9.96 -24.81 -30.74
C GLY A 868 -8.84 -24.24 -29.87
N THR A 869 -8.16 -23.22 -30.36
CA THR A 869 -7.05 -22.51 -29.67
C THR A 869 -7.50 -21.23 -29.00
N THR A 870 -8.65 -20.67 -29.40
CA THR A 870 -9.27 -19.47 -28.81
C THR A 870 -10.69 -19.81 -28.41
N LEU A 871 -11.08 -19.49 -27.17
CA LEU A 871 -12.38 -19.79 -26.60
C LEU A 871 -12.93 -18.56 -25.89
N GLU A 872 -14.22 -18.23 -26.15
CA GLU A 872 -14.97 -17.26 -25.37
C GLU A 872 -15.67 -17.98 -24.21
N LEU A 873 -15.48 -17.48 -23.00
CA LEU A 873 -15.97 -18.07 -21.75
C LEU A 873 -16.85 -17.07 -21.00
N THR A 874 -17.99 -17.56 -20.53
CA THR A 874 -18.89 -16.80 -19.66
C THR A 874 -18.52 -17.01 -18.19
N SER A 875 -19.22 -16.32 -17.26
CA SER A 875 -19.07 -16.57 -15.83
C SER A 875 -19.37 -18.04 -15.49
N GLY A 876 -18.65 -18.60 -14.53
CA GLY A 876 -18.74 -19.99 -14.12
C GLY A 876 -17.39 -20.69 -14.04
N CYS A 877 -17.45 -22.02 -13.84
CA CYS A 877 -16.28 -22.88 -13.77
C CYS A 877 -16.14 -23.72 -15.05
N HIS A 878 -15.02 -23.57 -15.74
CA HIS A 878 -14.76 -24.26 -17.02
C HIS A 878 -13.58 -25.22 -16.88
N GLU A 879 -13.77 -26.47 -17.34
CA GLU A 879 -12.72 -27.50 -17.40
C GLU A 879 -12.36 -27.78 -18.85
N ILE A 880 -11.11 -27.55 -19.22
CA ILE A 880 -10.62 -27.62 -20.59
C ILE A 880 -9.43 -28.60 -20.62
N VAL A 881 -9.49 -29.58 -21.52
CA VAL A 881 -8.35 -30.49 -21.75
C VAL A 881 -7.61 -30.05 -23.00
N CYS A 882 -6.37 -29.55 -22.80
CA CYS A 882 -5.49 -29.15 -23.88
C CYS A 882 -4.54 -30.29 -24.25
N LYS A 883 -4.25 -30.42 -25.54
CA LYS A 883 -3.31 -31.39 -26.09
C LYS A 883 -2.18 -30.65 -26.83
N GLY A 884 -0.96 -31.12 -26.66
CA GLY A 884 0.17 -30.69 -27.48
C GLY A 884 -0.07 -31.11 -28.93
N MET A 885 0.14 -30.23 -29.89
CA MET A 885 0.05 -30.45 -31.32
C MET A 885 1.32 -31.12 -31.83
#